data_9f68700afaed35dbd4c3ffc1c3d86c73
#
_entry.id   9f68700afaed35dbd4c3ffc1c3d86c73
#
_cell.length_a   1.000
_cell.length_b   1.000
_cell.length_c   1.000
_cell.angle_alpha   90.00
_cell.angle_beta   90.00
_cell.angle_gamma   90.00
#
_symmetry.space_group_name_H-M   'P 1'
#
loop_
_entity.id
_entity.type
_entity.pdbx_description
1 polymer ?
#
loop_
_entity_poly.entity_id
_entity_poly.type
_entity_poly.pdbx_seq_one_letter_code
_entity_poly.pdbx_strand_id
1 'polypeptide(L)'
;MYKSALDNLGQGTPQVPNSENSAVSLYEENMKNYLELVASKGYNLEELEPIIRSTGKTELYATAGAGKSTALSLIFAKDKLFGALSPENRGKKVVWVTTFLKSGAEELQLNIERTLAKLGLSHISTNDITFSTLHSEFLNLLKLRGYNFTDKTKMDYYRFLDSRDDAEVSRIYNTITGRLFRKHDLGEEGSSYISQQDRKALLEIISNYRNCTLSEYTFGEAEDTARRLNLPLNLLPEVVADFQELKRTYYIMDFDDLMTEVKNVMVSETEEDSETKKAWIRYFKNRYEYLMLDEAQDMSELQYEVLRPVFEACPRVVLVGDPDQSIYGFRGSNPKLMSWFEEEFKPETYPLSVSYRCPSNILDPIAKSIDKNSHRYKHSLRSFKEGGELSAYKFERMQDMAEACLELIDQALLEGKSVVVQSRVNFSYSPASILYAIKRQGDFNLLGDVRDLNTTRYRKVWNLIEMVRGRGLVDIKDNLKVLAPDLKPWDAKRLAERLMNLIPENENILYSQNYGYIDFIAQEYGLKSLSTLVDKLRSLGEGVSSEMTLFKVLLNHVQYWGEPANAEVVGTIATLAEEVSTVSDFFMSMDFVNNKIAGAKRGGTSLVTFATPFGFKGREADVNIIFDDSDGVFPYTLSTDMSFEEERRIHFVAGTRGREKTVYLTRSSKMSPFLKEMQVPIKGWTPLDGLALNSVKLKKEVSLKERMEKQKAEDALGAASDFSFDLW
;
A
#
# COMPACT_ATOMS: atom_id res chain seq x y z
N MET A 1 -46.96 6.56 13.00
CA MET A 1 -47.31 6.30 11.60
C MET A 1 -46.16 5.69 10.81
N TYR A 2 -44.91 6.23 10.85
CA TYR A 2 -43.77 5.69 10.09
C TYR A 2 -43.44 4.22 10.43
N LYS A 3 -43.48 3.84 11.70
CA LYS A 3 -43.13 2.48 12.11
C LYS A 3 -44.11 1.40 11.60
N SER A 4 -45.39 1.73 11.47
CA SER A 4 -46.41 0.80 10.96
C SER A 4 -46.36 0.61 9.44
N ALA A 5 -45.86 1.60 8.69
CA ALA A 5 -45.66 1.48 7.24
C ALA A 5 -44.43 0.63 6.90
N LEU A 6 -43.35 0.74 7.71
CA LEU A 6 -42.12 -0.06 7.55
C LEU A 6 -42.29 -1.51 8.04
N ASP A 7 -43.05 -1.76 9.09
CA ASP A 7 -43.37 -3.11 9.58
C ASP A 7 -44.19 -3.90 8.56
N ASN A 8 -44.95 -3.22 7.70
CA ASN A 8 -45.71 -3.82 6.59
C ASN A 8 -44.85 -4.12 5.35
N LEU A 9 -43.69 -3.44 5.14
CA LEU A 9 -42.81 -3.69 4.02
C LEU A 9 -42.01 -5.00 4.14
N GLY A 10 -41.85 -5.55 5.35
CA GLY A 10 -41.06 -6.76 5.61
C GLY A 10 -41.84 -8.05 5.85
N GLN A 11 -43.19 -7.99 6.07
CA GLN A 11 -43.99 -9.16 6.47
C GLN A 11 -45.09 -9.60 5.50
N GLY A 12 -45.31 -8.88 4.41
CA GLY A 12 -46.34 -9.26 3.45
C GLY A 12 -45.80 -10.01 2.24
N THR A 13 -46.32 -11.20 1.97
CA THR A 13 -46.32 -11.71 0.62
C THR A 13 -46.95 -10.64 -0.27
N PRO A 14 -46.28 -10.12 -1.34
CA PRO A 14 -46.88 -9.12 -2.21
C PRO A 14 -48.15 -9.71 -2.80
N GLN A 15 -49.29 -9.12 -2.52
CA GLN A 15 -50.48 -9.36 -3.32
C GLN A 15 -50.09 -8.84 -4.72
N VAL A 16 -50.06 -9.72 -5.69
CA VAL A 16 -49.77 -9.36 -7.09
C VAL A 16 -50.83 -8.35 -7.51
N PRO A 17 -50.47 -7.10 -7.86
CA PRO A 17 -51.45 -6.09 -8.27
C PRO A 17 -52.06 -6.53 -9.63
N ASN A 18 -53.34 -6.38 -9.74
CA ASN A 18 -54.13 -6.79 -10.92
C ASN A 18 -53.89 -5.92 -12.17
N SER A 19 -53.01 -4.93 -12.15
CA SER A 19 -52.59 -4.16 -13.32
C SER A 19 -51.15 -3.61 -13.15
N GLU A 20 -50.41 -3.50 -14.26
CA GLU A 20 -49.04 -2.93 -14.31
C GLU A 20 -48.99 -1.51 -13.70
N ASN A 21 -50.02 -0.69 -13.97
CA ASN A 21 -50.09 0.68 -13.44
C ASN A 21 -50.18 0.75 -11.91
N SER A 22 -50.85 -0.22 -11.26
CA SER A 22 -50.93 -0.25 -9.77
C SER A 22 -49.63 -0.72 -9.12
N ALA A 23 -48.87 -1.59 -9.78
CA ALA A 23 -47.55 -2.05 -9.32
C ALA A 23 -46.52 -0.92 -9.39
N VAL A 24 -46.51 -0.15 -10.47
CA VAL A 24 -45.63 1.02 -10.64
C VAL A 24 -45.93 2.10 -9.59
N SER A 25 -47.22 2.38 -9.34
CA SER A 25 -47.64 3.37 -8.34
C SER A 25 -47.19 2.96 -6.91
N LEU A 26 -47.31 1.69 -6.56
CA LEU A 26 -46.86 1.16 -5.25
C LEU A 26 -45.35 1.21 -5.13
N TYR A 27 -44.62 0.90 -6.18
CA TYR A 27 -43.17 1.01 -6.17
C TYR A 27 -42.70 2.45 -5.93
N GLU A 28 -43.27 3.41 -6.64
CA GLU A 28 -42.90 4.83 -6.48
C GLU A 28 -43.26 5.38 -5.09
N GLU A 29 -44.41 4.98 -4.52
CA GLU A 29 -44.79 5.35 -3.16
C GLU A 29 -43.78 4.78 -2.12
N ASN A 30 -43.42 3.52 -2.26
CA ASN A 30 -42.45 2.87 -1.40
C ASN A 30 -41.07 3.49 -1.53
N MET A 31 -40.63 3.81 -2.78
CA MET A 31 -39.37 4.49 -3.04
C MET A 31 -39.34 5.86 -2.37
N LYS A 32 -40.40 6.64 -2.50
CA LYS A 32 -40.53 7.94 -1.85
C LYS A 32 -40.39 7.81 -0.32
N ASN A 33 -41.11 6.85 0.29
CA ASN A 33 -41.02 6.58 1.74
C ASN A 33 -39.59 6.21 2.17
N TYR A 34 -38.89 5.40 1.36
CA TYR A 34 -37.49 5.04 1.64
C TYR A 34 -36.56 6.25 1.52
N LEU A 35 -36.70 7.09 0.51
CA LEU A 35 -35.90 8.31 0.36
C LEU A 35 -36.14 9.30 1.50
N GLU A 36 -37.40 9.46 1.95
CA GLU A 36 -37.72 10.28 3.11
C GLU A 36 -37.10 9.72 4.40
N LEU A 37 -37.05 8.38 4.56
CA LEU A 37 -36.33 7.74 5.65
C LEU A 37 -34.83 8.03 5.58
N VAL A 38 -34.19 7.89 4.43
CA VAL A 38 -32.77 8.18 4.22
C VAL A 38 -32.47 9.65 4.55
N ALA A 39 -33.28 10.59 4.05
CA ALA A 39 -33.15 12.02 4.36
C ALA A 39 -33.30 12.30 5.87
N SER A 40 -34.26 11.65 6.54
CA SER A 40 -34.47 11.83 7.98
C SER A 40 -33.28 11.41 8.86
N LYS A 41 -32.39 10.58 8.30
CA LYS A 41 -31.14 10.16 8.96
C LYS A 41 -29.95 11.04 8.62
N GLY A 42 -30.19 12.17 7.94
CA GLY A 42 -29.16 13.17 7.62
C GLY A 42 -28.29 12.83 6.43
N TYR A 43 -28.72 11.95 5.54
CA TYR A 43 -28.04 11.69 4.28
C TYR A 43 -28.44 12.75 3.22
N ASN A 44 -27.47 13.18 2.41
CA ASN A 44 -27.72 14.14 1.32
C ASN A 44 -28.34 13.41 0.12
N LEU A 45 -29.61 13.69 -0.18
CA LEU A 45 -30.33 13.08 -1.29
C LEU A 45 -29.95 13.67 -2.66
N GLU A 46 -29.38 14.87 -2.72
CA GLU A 46 -29.06 15.51 -4.00
C GLU A 46 -28.18 14.61 -4.90
N GLU A 47 -27.15 14.00 -4.30
CA GLU A 47 -26.30 13.03 -5.03
C GLU A 47 -26.78 11.58 -4.88
N LEU A 48 -27.41 11.22 -3.75
CA LEU A 48 -27.73 9.83 -3.45
C LEU A 48 -29.04 9.35 -4.06
N GLU A 49 -30.03 10.20 -4.31
CA GLU A 49 -31.33 9.77 -4.86
C GLU A 49 -31.21 9.09 -6.23
N PRO A 50 -30.50 9.67 -7.23
CA PRO A 50 -30.32 8.99 -8.52
C PRO A 50 -29.62 7.64 -8.37
N ILE A 51 -28.61 7.58 -7.51
CA ILE A 51 -27.83 6.37 -7.21
C ILE A 51 -28.71 5.29 -6.57
N ILE A 52 -29.50 5.65 -5.59
CA ILE A 52 -30.44 4.74 -4.91
C ILE A 52 -31.48 4.20 -5.91
N ARG A 53 -31.98 5.05 -6.79
CA ARG A 53 -32.95 4.65 -7.81
C ARG A 53 -32.40 3.75 -8.89
N SER A 54 -31.07 3.68 -9.04
CA SER A 54 -30.39 2.89 -10.08
C SER A 54 -30.83 1.42 -10.08
N THR A 55 -30.81 0.82 -11.26
CA THR A 55 -31.15 -0.58 -11.51
C THR A 55 -30.13 -1.21 -12.45
N GLY A 56 -30.15 -2.54 -12.63
CA GLY A 56 -29.27 -3.19 -13.59
C GLY A 56 -27.77 -3.01 -13.28
N LYS A 57 -27.00 -2.60 -14.29
CA LYS A 57 -25.57 -2.31 -14.13
C LYS A 57 -25.39 -0.84 -13.76
N THR A 58 -24.68 -0.57 -12.69
CA THR A 58 -24.47 0.79 -12.16
C THR A 58 -22.98 0.98 -11.88
N GLU A 59 -22.47 2.15 -12.24
CA GLU A 59 -21.09 2.54 -11.97
C GLU A 59 -21.03 3.86 -11.22
N LEU A 60 -20.26 3.89 -10.13
CA LEU A 60 -20.11 5.05 -9.27
C LEU A 60 -18.67 5.55 -9.29
N TYR A 61 -18.47 6.75 -9.80
CA TYR A 61 -17.21 7.48 -9.70
C TYR A 61 -17.19 8.31 -8.43
N ALA A 62 -16.46 7.86 -7.42
CA ALA A 62 -16.55 8.40 -6.08
C ALA A 62 -15.22 8.96 -5.60
N THR A 63 -15.16 10.25 -5.30
CA THR A 63 -13.95 10.89 -4.77
C THR A 63 -13.56 10.42 -3.37
N ALA A 64 -12.35 10.79 -2.94
CA ALA A 64 -11.84 10.50 -1.60
C ALA A 64 -12.79 11.03 -0.50
N GLY A 65 -13.30 10.13 0.34
CA GLY A 65 -14.21 10.50 1.43
C GLY A 65 -15.64 10.82 1.00
N ALA A 66 -16.07 10.46 -0.22
CA ALA A 66 -17.42 10.72 -0.72
C ALA A 66 -18.49 9.74 -0.20
N GLY A 67 -18.14 8.82 0.69
CA GLY A 67 -19.12 7.89 1.26
C GLY A 67 -19.47 6.70 0.36
N LYS A 68 -18.49 6.17 -0.41
CA LYS A 68 -18.64 4.96 -1.26
C LYS A 68 -19.39 3.83 -0.57
N SER A 69 -18.89 3.39 0.58
CA SER A 69 -19.49 2.30 1.36
C SER A 69 -20.91 2.62 1.84
N THR A 70 -21.19 3.89 2.14
CA THR A 70 -22.55 4.35 2.48
C THR A 70 -23.48 4.24 1.30
N ALA A 71 -23.08 4.70 0.10
CA ALA A 71 -23.88 4.58 -1.12
C ALA A 71 -24.18 3.11 -1.44
N LEU A 72 -23.17 2.23 -1.38
CA LEU A 72 -23.35 0.79 -1.56
C LEU A 72 -24.34 0.21 -0.56
N SER A 73 -24.25 0.62 0.73
CA SER A 73 -25.17 0.15 1.79
C SER A 73 -26.61 0.60 1.55
N LEU A 74 -26.82 1.83 1.08
CA LEU A 74 -28.14 2.36 0.76
C LEU A 74 -28.76 1.68 -0.46
N ILE A 75 -27.98 1.43 -1.52
CA ILE A 75 -28.40 0.65 -2.69
C ILE A 75 -28.79 -0.77 -2.24
N PHE A 76 -27.94 -1.41 -1.44
CA PHE A 76 -28.22 -2.74 -0.92
C PHE A 76 -29.53 -2.79 -0.11
N ALA A 77 -29.74 -1.84 0.80
CA ALA A 77 -30.96 -1.76 1.62
C ALA A 77 -32.21 -1.60 0.71
N LYS A 78 -32.13 -0.71 -0.29
CA LYS A 78 -33.20 -0.50 -1.28
C LYS A 78 -33.47 -1.79 -2.06
N ASP A 79 -32.46 -2.42 -2.61
CA ASP A 79 -32.60 -3.62 -3.43
C ASP A 79 -33.18 -4.80 -2.62
N LYS A 80 -32.87 -4.89 -1.32
CA LYS A 80 -33.49 -5.87 -0.39
C LYS A 80 -34.95 -5.56 -0.09
N LEU A 81 -35.31 -4.29 0.11
CA LEU A 81 -36.69 -3.88 0.43
C LEU A 81 -37.63 -4.02 -0.78
N PHE A 82 -37.16 -3.68 -1.97
CA PHE A 82 -38.01 -3.60 -3.17
C PHE A 82 -37.91 -4.83 -4.07
N GLY A 83 -37.19 -5.88 -3.64
CA GLY A 83 -37.21 -7.17 -4.32
C GLY A 83 -36.52 -7.17 -5.68
N ALA A 84 -35.42 -6.38 -5.83
CA ALA A 84 -34.49 -6.55 -6.96
C ALA A 84 -33.92 -7.98 -6.96
N LEU A 85 -33.99 -8.66 -5.83
CA LEU A 85 -33.77 -10.09 -5.69
C LEU A 85 -35.11 -10.81 -5.96
N SER A 86 -35.20 -11.51 -7.08
CA SER A 86 -36.40 -12.25 -7.49
C SER A 86 -37.01 -13.06 -6.35
N PRO A 87 -38.33 -12.95 -6.10
CA PRO A 87 -39.01 -13.76 -5.06
C PRO A 87 -38.80 -15.26 -5.24
N GLU A 88 -38.62 -15.74 -6.48
CA GLU A 88 -38.38 -17.15 -6.83
C GLU A 88 -37.00 -17.64 -6.36
N ASN A 89 -36.05 -16.76 -6.13
CA ASN A 89 -34.68 -17.04 -5.74
C ASN A 89 -34.39 -16.76 -4.26
N ARG A 90 -35.39 -16.38 -3.46
CA ARG A 90 -35.19 -16.15 -2.01
C ARG A 90 -34.59 -17.41 -1.34
N GLY A 91 -33.37 -17.27 -0.82
CA GLY A 91 -32.63 -18.35 -0.17
C GLY A 91 -31.79 -19.27 -1.08
N LYS A 92 -31.80 -19.04 -2.41
CA LYS A 92 -30.98 -19.81 -3.36
C LYS A 92 -29.83 -19.00 -3.96
N LYS A 93 -29.98 -17.70 -4.06
CA LYS A 93 -28.94 -16.80 -4.60
C LYS A 93 -28.53 -15.78 -3.58
N VAL A 94 -27.26 -15.47 -3.59
CA VAL A 94 -26.63 -14.55 -2.65
C VAL A 94 -26.12 -13.30 -3.34
N VAL A 95 -26.00 -12.24 -2.56
CA VAL A 95 -25.28 -11.02 -2.98
C VAL A 95 -23.80 -11.28 -2.78
N TRP A 96 -23.02 -11.11 -3.83
CA TRP A 96 -21.56 -11.15 -3.71
C TRP A 96 -21.03 -9.74 -3.55
N VAL A 97 -20.46 -9.47 -2.39
CA VAL A 97 -19.77 -8.21 -2.08
C VAL A 97 -18.28 -8.50 -2.05
N THR A 98 -17.55 -7.86 -2.93
CA THR A 98 -16.11 -8.13 -3.08
C THR A 98 -15.27 -6.86 -3.08
N THR A 99 -14.08 -6.99 -2.55
CA THR A 99 -13.01 -5.99 -2.58
C THR A 99 -11.67 -6.68 -2.81
N PHE A 100 -10.60 -5.90 -3.02
CA PHE A 100 -9.25 -6.45 -3.23
C PHE A 100 -8.55 -6.89 -1.95
N LEU A 101 -8.96 -6.36 -0.79
CA LEU A 101 -8.35 -6.66 0.51
C LEU A 101 -9.38 -7.31 1.44
N LYS A 102 -8.96 -8.35 2.17
CA LYS A 102 -9.83 -9.02 3.15
C LYS A 102 -10.37 -8.04 4.20
N SER A 103 -9.51 -7.16 4.71
CA SER A 103 -9.93 -6.11 5.67
C SER A 103 -10.97 -5.14 5.08
N GLY A 104 -10.93 -4.88 3.78
CA GLY A 104 -11.95 -4.07 3.10
C GLY A 104 -13.31 -4.76 3.06
N ALA A 105 -13.35 -6.08 2.86
CA ALA A 105 -14.60 -6.85 2.89
C ALA A 105 -15.24 -6.84 4.27
N GLU A 106 -14.44 -7.01 5.33
CA GLU A 106 -14.90 -6.93 6.73
C GLU A 106 -15.42 -5.52 7.08
N GLU A 107 -14.70 -4.48 6.65
CA GLU A 107 -15.13 -3.09 6.88
C GLU A 107 -16.43 -2.77 6.12
N LEU A 108 -16.58 -3.22 4.89
CA LEU A 108 -17.80 -3.01 4.11
C LEU A 108 -18.99 -3.75 4.72
N GLN A 109 -18.79 -4.96 5.24
CA GLN A 109 -19.81 -5.67 6.01
C GLN A 109 -20.30 -4.84 7.20
N LEU A 110 -19.38 -4.38 8.04
CA LEU A 110 -19.71 -3.54 9.20
C LEU A 110 -20.43 -2.24 8.79
N ASN A 111 -20.04 -1.64 7.68
CA ASN A 111 -20.68 -0.42 7.18
C ASN A 111 -22.11 -0.68 6.70
N ILE A 112 -22.38 -1.80 6.03
CA ILE A 112 -23.73 -2.21 5.66
C ILE A 112 -24.58 -2.40 6.92
N GLU A 113 -24.11 -3.15 7.90
CA GLU A 113 -24.82 -3.41 9.15
C GLU A 113 -25.10 -2.12 9.94
N ARG A 114 -24.12 -1.23 10.07
CA ARG A 114 -24.28 0.10 10.71
C ARG A 114 -25.30 0.97 9.97
N THR A 115 -25.29 0.96 8.65
CA THR A 115 -26.23 1.73 7.84
C THR A 115 -27.65 1.20 7.99
N LEU A 116 -27.85 -0.12 7.96
CA LEU A 116 -29.14 -0.76 8.22
C LEU A 116 -29.66 -0.42 9.63
N ALA A 117 -28.79 -0.49 10.65
CA ALA A 117 -29.14 -0.12 12.02
C ALA A 117 -29.54 1.37 12.12
N LYS A 118 -28.78 2.27 11.50
CA LYS A 118 -29.08 3.72 11.47
C LYS A 118 -30.44 4.02 10.82
N LEU A 119 -30.78 3.26 9.77
CA LEU A 119 -32.08 3.36 9.10
C LEU A 119 -33.23 2.71 9.91
N GLY A 120 -32.95 1.96 10.98
CA GLY A 120 -33.95 1.18 11.71
C GLY A 120 -34.35 -0.11 10.98
N LEU A 121 -33.50 -0.59 10.06
CA LEU A 121 -33.74 -1.75 9.22
C LEU A 121 -32.90 -2.97 9.66
N SER A 122 -32.57 -3.09 10.92
CA SER A 122 -31.76 -4.20 11.47
C SER A 122 -32.42 -5.59 11.29
N HIS A 123 -33.71 -5.63 10.94
CA HIS A 123 -34.41 -6.88 10.61
C HIS A 123 -34.06 -7.42 9.21
N ILE A 124 -33.41 -6.63 8.35
CA ILE A 124 -32.93 -7.09 7.05
C ILE A 124 -31.75 -8.04 7.28
N SER A 125 -31.93 -9.29 6.86
CA SER A 125 -30.88 -10.30 7.00
C SER A 125 -29.71 -10.04 6.05
N THR A 126 -28.51 -10.19 6.57
CA THR A 126 -27.25 -10.19 5.79
C THR A 126 -26.72 -11.60 5.56
N ASN A 127 -27.43 -12.66 6.00
CA ASN A 127 -26.99 -14.05 5.90
C ASN A 127 -26.88 -14.56 4.47
N ASP A 128 -27.51 -13.92 3.50
CA ASP A 128 -27.45 -14.22 2.09
C ASP A 128 -26.42 -13.34 1.33
N ILE A 129 -25.52 -12.72 2.06
CA ILE A 129 -24.40 -11.97 1.51
C ILE A 129 -23.13 -12.82 1.63
N THR A 130 -22.38 -12.91 0.55
CA THR A 130 -21.01 -13.45 0.57
C THR A 130 -20.04 -12.28 0.52
N PHE A 131 -19.38 -12.01 1.64
CA PHE A 131 -18.26 -11.09 1.69
C PHE A 131 -16.97 -11.87 1.44
N SER A 132 -16.32 -11.62 0.31
CA SER A 132 -15.09 -12.35 -0.04
C SER A 132 -14.21 -11.51 -0.95
N THR A 133 -12.93 -11.87 -1.04
CA THR A 133 -12.06 -11.34 -2.08
C THR A 133 -12.30 -12.10 -3.40
N LEU A 134 -11.95 -11.46 -4.52
CA LEU A 134 -11.99 -12.12 -5.85
C LEU A 134 -11.24 -13.45 -5.85
N HIS A 135 -10.05 -13.47 -5.25
CA HIS A 135 -9.20 -14.65 -5.19
C HIS A 135 -9.86 -15.83 -4.47
N SER A 136 -10.60 -15.56 -3.38
CA SER A 136 -11.30 -16.62 -2.63
C SER A 136 -12.35 -17.31 -3.49
N GLU A 137 -13.11 -16.55 -4.28
CA GLU A 137 -14.16 -17.14 -5.12
C GLU A 137 -13.58 -17.89 -6.31
N PHE A 138 -12.52 -17.37 -6.94
CA PHE A 138 -11.86 -18.06 -8.04
C PHE A 138 -11.10 -19.31 -7.57
N LEU A 139 -10.57 -19.31 -6.35
CA LEU A 139 -10.02 -20.54 -5.74
C LEU A 139 -11.08 -21.63 -5.64
N ASN A 140 -12.34 -21.28 -5.31
CA ASN A 140 -13.44 -22.23 -5.29
C ASN A 140 -13.73 -22.82 -6.69
N LEU A 141 -13.64 -22.02 -7.75
CA LEU A 141 -13.80 -22.53 -9.12
C LEU A 141 -12.73 -23.57 -9.50
N LEU A 142 -11.47 -23.30 -9.13
CA LEU A 142 -10.39 -24.26 -9.40
C LEU A 142 -10.56 -25.55 -8.58
N LYS A 143 -11.04 -25.48 -7.33
CA LYS A 143 -11.41 -26.67 -6.56
C LYS A 143 -12.51 -27.48 -7.26
N LEU A 144 -13.52 -26.81 -7.84
CA LEU A 144 -14.57 -27.50 -8.63
C LEU A 144 -14.02 -28.16 -9.90
N ARG A 145 -12.93 -27.61 -10.46
CA ARG A 145 -12.22 -28.26 -11.61
C ARG A 145 -11.33 -29.42 -11.18
N GLY A 146 -11.16 -29.69 -9.89
CA GLY A 146 -10.37 -30.81 -9.37
C GLY A 146 -8.97 -30.46 -8.89
N TYR A 147 -8.60 -29.15 -8.83
CA TYR A 147 -7.34 -28.77 -8.21
C TYR A 147 -7.36 -29.10 -6.71
N ASN A 148 -6.32 -29.77 -6.25
CA ASN A 148 -6.20 -30.17 -4.85
C ASN A 148 -5.41 -29.15 -4.03
N PHE A 149 -6.11 -28.36 -3.22
CA PHE A 149 -5.53 -27.38 -2.28
C PHE A 149 -5.67 -27.79 -0.82
N THR A 150 -6.26 -28.95 -0.54
CA THR A 150 -6.66 -29.32 0.82
C THR A 150 -5.98 -30.60 1.35
N ASP A 151 -5.81 -31.59 0.51
CA ASP A 151 -5.24 -32.88 0.92
C ASP A 151 -3.73 -32.91 0.66
N LYS A 152 -2.95 -32.56 1.70
CA LYS A 152 -1.49 -32.53 1.68
C LYS A 152 -0.84 -33.93 1.51
N THR A 153 -1.61 -35.01 1.62
CA THR A 153 -1.08 -36.36 1.51
C THR A 153 -1.01 -36.81 0.06
N LYS A 154 -1.69 -36.17 -0.85
CA LYS A 154 -1.72 -36.51 -2.28
C LYS A 154 -0.56 -35.85 -3.03
N MET A 155 -0.10 -36.53 -4.07
CA MET A 155 1.01 -36.05 -4.91
C MET A 155 0.64 -34.82 -5.74
N ASP A 156 -0.64 -34.58 -6.01
CA ASP A 156 -1.19 -33.47 -6.76
C ASP A 156 -1.62 -32.29 -5.87
N TYR A 157 -1.14 -32.25 -4.62
CA TYR A 157 -1.43 -31.16 -3.71
C TYR A 157 -0.71 -29.87 -4.14
N TYR A 158 -1.49 -28.84 -4.50
CA TYR A 158 -0.98 -27.52 -4.78
C TYR A 158 -0.75 -26.72 -3.50
N ARG A 159 0.47 -26.24 -3.32
CA ARG A 159 0.81 -25.28 -2.26
C ARG A 159 0.43 -23.88 -2.72
N PHE A 160 -0.52 -23.28 -2.03
CA PHE A 160 -0.88 -21.89 -2.29
C PHE A 160 0.07 -20.96 -1.55
N LEU A 161 0.66 -20.01 -2.29
CA LEU A 161 1.66 -19.10 -1.75
C LEU A 161 1.01 -17.81 -1.27
N ASP A 162 0.42 -17.85 -0.08
CA ASP A 162 -0.06 -16.67 0.64
C ASP A 162 1.01 -16.10 1.58
N SER A 163 1.96 -16.92 2.04
CA SER A 163 2.98 -16.50 3.00
C SER A 163 4.36 -16.36 2.34
N ARG A 164 4.86 -15.14 2.27
CA ARG A 164 6.24 -14.81 1.86
C ARG A 164 7.30 -15.31 2.86
N ASP A 165 6.88 -15.85 4.00
CA ASP A 165 7.73 -16.24 5.13
C ASP A 165 8.04 -17.74 5.18
N ASP A 166 7.52 -18.55 4.24
CA ASP A 166 7.86 -19.97 4.16
C ASP A 166 9.24 -20.14 3.52
N ALA A 167 10.20 -20.62 4.33
CA ALA A 167 11.57 -20.88 3.90
C ALA A 167 11.65 -21.92 2.76
N GLU A 168 10.73 -22.88 2.72
CA GLU A 168 10.66 -23.90 1.66
C GLU A 168 10.21 -23.25 0.36
N VAL A 169 9.19 -22.40 0.41
CA VAL A 169 8.69 -21.63 -0.72
C VAL A 169 9.79 -20.76 -1.31
N SER A 170 10.51 -20.03 -0.45
CA SER A 170 11.65 -19.22 -0.88
C SER A 170 12.74 -20.05 -1.57
N ARG A 171 13.03 -21.25 -1.09
CA ARG A 171 13.98 -22.18 -1.75
C ARG A 171 13.50 -22.61 -3.13
N ILE A 172 12.19 -22.93 -3.27
CA ILE A 172 11.63 -23.33 -4.54
C ILE A 172 11.65 -22.18 -5.54
N TYR A 173 11.27 -20.95 -5.13
CA TYR A 173 11.38 -19.78 -6.00
C TYR A 173 12.83 -19.48 -6.40
N ASN A 174 13.79 -19.65 -5.49
CA ASN A 174 15.20 -19.52 -5.83
C ASN A 174 15.64 -20.57 -6.88
N THR A 175 15.09 -21.78 -6.80
CA THR A 175 15.34 -22.83 -7.77
C THR A 175 14.73 -22.52 -9.13
N ILE A 176 13.47 -22.09 -9.16
CA ILE A 176 12.76 -21.71 -10.39
C ILE A 176 13.45 -20.57 -11.08
N THR A 177 13.67 -19.46 -10.39
CA THR A 177 14.36 -18.29 -10.96
C THR A 177 15.76 -18.64 -11.42
N GLY A 178 16.51 -19.45 -10.67
CA GLY A 178 17.83 -19.92 -11.08
C GLY A 178 17.83 -20.78 -12.36
N ARG A 179 16.74 -21.50 -12.63
CA ARG A 179 16.56 -22.23 -13.91
C ARG A 179 16.25 -21.27 -15.06
N LEU A 180 15.37 -20.28 -14.82
CA LEU A 180 15.04 -19.26 -15.83
C LEU A 180 16.27 -18.46 -16.23
N PHE A 181 17.04 -17.99 -15.26
CA PHE A 181 18.28 -17.24 -15.55
C PHE A 181 19.24 -18.04 -16.43
N ARG A 182 19.41 -19.34 -16.18
CA ARG A 182 20.29 -20.21 -16.99
C ARG A 182 19.71 -20.54 -18.36
N LYS A 183 18.39 -20.79 -18.45
CA LYS A 183 17.75 -21.18 -19.72
C LYS A 183 17.73 -20.05 -20.72
N HIS A 184 17.49 -18.83 -20.24
CA HIS A 184 17.28 -17.63 -21.06
C HIS A 184 18.50 -16.68 -21.07
N ASP A 185 19.63 -17.11 -20.51
CA ASP A 185 20.88 -16.32 -20.41
C ASP A 185 20.63 -14.93 -19.82
N LEU A 186 19.84 -14.88 -18.72
CA LEU A 186 19.51 -13.63 -18.04
C LEU A 186 20.63 -13.23 -17.06
N GLY A 187 20.76 -11.92 -16.83
CA GLY A 187 21.71 -11.34 -15.88
C GLY A 187 22.95 -10.81 -16.54
N GLU A 188 23.96 -10.44 -15.75
CA GLU A 188 25.22 -9.92 -16.24
C GLU A 188 26.01 -11.00 -17.02
N GLU A 189 26.48 -10.67 -18.20
CA GLU A 189 27.25 -11.56 -19.09
C GLU A 189 28.46 -12.15 -18.33
N GLY A 190 28.56 -13.46 -18.30
CA GLY A 190 29.63 -14.18 -17.60
C GLY A 190 29.49 -14.31 -16.09
N SER A 191 28.39 -13.83 -15.46
CA SER A 191 28.14 -13.99 -14.03
C SER A 191 27.37 -15.28 -13.74
N SER A 192 27.95 -16.17 -12.91
CA SER A 192 27.24 -17.32 -12.37
C SER A 192 26.42 -16.99 -11.11
N TYR A 193 26.54 -15.77 -10.59
CA TYR A 193 25.87 -15.32 -9.38
C TYR A 193 24.62 -14.53 -9.71
N ILE A 194 23.49 -14.97 -9.19
CA ILE A 194 22.19 -14.29 -9.32
C ILE A 194 21.83 -13.69 -7.96
N SER A 195 21.79 -12.37 -7.89
CA SER A 195 21.44 -11.68 -6.64
C SER A 195 19.97 -11.89 -6.26
N GLN A 196 19.64 -11.78 -4.97
CA GLN A 196 18.24 -11.80 -4.52
C GLN A 196 17.43 -10.64 -5.10
N GLN A 197 18.09 -9.51 -5.37
CA GLN A 197 17.46 -8.36 -6.00
C GLN A 197 17.06 -8.65 -7.45
N ASP A 198 17.95 -9.33 -8.22
CA ASP A 198 17.64 -9.69 -9.60
C ASP A 198 16.53 -10.72 -9.70
N ARG A 199 16.51 -11.69 -8.78
CA ARG A 199 15.40 -12.68 -8.68
C ARG A 199 14.07 -11.99 -8.41
N LYS A 200 14.05 -11.06 -7.46
CA LYS A 200 12.85 -10.29 -7.13
C LYS A 200 12.39 -9.45 -8.30
N ALA A 201 13.32 -8.75 -8.96
CA ALA A 201 13.03 -7.93 -10.11
C ALA A 201 12.45 -8.74 -11.29
N LEU A 202 12.99 -9.93 -11.55
CA LEU A 202 12.44 -10.84 -12.57
C LEU A 202 11.00 -11.24 -12.23
N LEU A 203 10.74 -11.60 -10.97
CA LEU A 203 9.39 -11.98 -10.53
C LEU A 203 8.39 -10.82 -10.63
N GLU A 204 8.81 -9.59 -10.33
CA GLU A 204 7.99 -8.39 -10.50
C GLU A 204 7.65 -8.12 -11.98
N ILE A 205 8.62 -8.23 -12.88
CA ILE A 205 8.39 -8.08 -14.33
C ILE A 205 7.43 -9.15 -14.85
N ILE A 206 7.61 -10.41 -14.44
CA ILE A 206 6.72 -11.52 -14.81
C ILE A 206 5.29 -11.27 -14.31
N SER A 207 5.13 -10.85 -13.06
CA SER A 207 3.81 -10.57 -12.48
C SER A 207 3.12 -9.41 -13.22
N ASN A 208 3.83 -8.31 -13.47
CA ASN A 208 3.28 -7.17 -14.20
C ASN A 208 2.84 -7.55 -15.61
N TYR A 209 3.69 -8.28 -16.34
CA TYR A 209 3.33 -8.77 -17.67
C TYR A 209 2.05 -9.61 -17.67
N ARG A 210 1.89 -10.51 -16.70
CA ARG A 210 0.70 -11.37 -16.58
C ARG A 210 -0.57 -10.59 -16.24
N ASN A 211 -0.45 -9.49 -15.51
CA ASN A 211 -1.58 -8.65 -15.11
C ASN A 211 -1.98 -7.60 -16.17
N CYS A 212 -1.17 -7.36 -17.22
CA CYS A 212 -1.44 -6.44 -18.32
C CYS A 212 -1.86 -7.22 -19.58
N THR A 213 -3.06 -7.81 -19.58
CA THR A 213 -3.49 -8.75 -20.62
C THR A 213 -4.24 -8.11 -21.79
N LEU A 214 -4.80 -6.91 -21.61
CA LEU A 214 -5.61 -6.17 -22.58
C LEU A 214 -4.88 -4.97 -23.17
N SER A 215 -3.79 -4.54 -22.56
CA SER A 215 -2.93 -3.47 -23.04
C SER A 215 -1.58 -4.00 -23.52
N GLU A 216 -0.91 -3.25 -24.36
CA GLU A 216 0.46 -3.56 -24.76
C GLU A 216 1.39 -3.29 -23.58
N TYR A 217 2.00 -4.36 -23.07
CA TYR A 217 2.97 -4.25 -21.98
C TYR A 217 4.27 -3.63 -22.48
N THR A 218 4.69 -2.58 -21.82
CA THR A 218 6.02 -1.98 -21.98
C THR A 218 6.75 -2.08 -20.64
N PHE A 219 8.09 -2.22 -20.66
CA PHE A 219 8.84 -2.27 -19.41
C PHE A 219 8.71 -0.98 -18.58
N GLY A 220 8.51 0.17 -19.22
CA GLY A 220 8.38 1.45 -18.52
C GLY A 220 9.48 1.64 -17.47
N GLU A 221 9.07 1.77 -16.21
CA GLU A 221 10.00 1.89 -15.07
C GLU A 221 10.94 0.69 -14.87
N ALA A 222 10.56 -0.48 -15.36
CA ALA A 222 11.39 -1.67 -15.29
C ALA A 222 12.45 -1.75 -16.40
N GLU A 223 12.52 -0.77 -17.32
CA GLU A 223 13.40 -0.83 -18.48
C GLU A 223 14.88 -0.98 -18.10
N ASP A 224 15.36 -0.20 -17.13
CA ASP A 224 16.75 -0.30 -16.64
C ASP A 224 16.98 -1.65 -15.94
N THR A 225 15.99 -2.14 -15.23
CA THR A 225 16.04 -3.45 -14.58
C THR A 225 16.04 -4.57 -15.62
N ALA A 226 15.21 -4.47 -16.65
CA ALA A 226 15.17 -5.44 -17.75
C ALA A 226 16.48 -5.46 -18.54
N ARG A 227 17.08 -4.31 -18.82
CA ARG A 227 18.43 -4.23 -19.43
C ARG A 227 19.49 -4.87 -18.55
N ARG A 228 19.48 -4.60 -17.25
CA ARG A 228 20.41 -5.22 -16.28
C ARG A 228 20.23 -6.74 -16.24
N LEU A 229 18.99 -7.22 -16.36
CA LEU A 229 18.68 -8.64 -16.40
C LEU A 229 18.92 -9.28 -17.77
N ASN A 230 19.38 -8.53 -18.76
CA ASN A 230 19.50 -8.98 -20.16
C ASN A 230 18.19 -9.63 -20.67
N LEU A 231 17.05 -9.01 -20.34
CA LEU A 231 15.70 -9.50 -20.64
C LEU A 231 15.02 -8.59 -21.69
N PRO A 232 15.11 -8.89 -22.98
CA PRO A 232 14.40 -8.15 -24.00
C PRO A 232 12.88 -8.45 -23.96
N LEU A 233 12.06 -7.47 -24.36
CA LEU A 233 10.60 -7.58 -24.29
C LEU A 233 10.05 -8.76 -25.09
N ASN A 234 10.61 -9.07 -26.24
CA ASN A 234 10.19 -10.19 -27.09
C ASN A 234 10.46 -11.57 -26.48
N LEU A 235 11.38 -11.68 -25.52
CA LEU A 235 11.66 -12.93 -24.79
C LEU A 235 10.71 -13.15 -23.61
N LEU A 236 10.08 -12.10 -23.10
CA LEU A 236 9.27 -12.16 -21.90
C LEU A 236 8.10 -13.17 -21.96
N PRO A 237 7.36 -13.32 -23.09
CA PRO A 237 6.31 -14.35 -23.18
C PRO A 237 6.83 -15.76 -22.96
N GLU A 238 8.02 -16.10 -23.49
CA GLU A 238 8.66 -17.42 -23.32
C GLU A 238 9.11 -17.62 -21.87
N VAL A 239 9.75 -16.60 -21.28
CA VAL A 239 10.17 -16.64 -19.86
C VAL A 239 8.96 -16.85 -18.93
N VAL A 240 7.83 -16.21 -19.21
CA VAL A 240 6.59 -16.36 -18.45
C VAL A 240 6.00 -17.75 -18.61
N ALA A 241 5.97 -18.31 -19.82
CA ALA A 241 5.49 -19.66 -20.07
C ALA A 241 6.33 -20.70 -19.30
N ASP A 242 7.65 -20.59 -19.36
CA ASP A 242 8.57 -21.46 -18.63
C ASP A 242 8.44 -21.33 -17.12
N PHE A 243 8.22 -20.10 -16.62
CA PHE A 243 7.97 -19.85 -15.21
C PHE A 243 6.70 -20.59 -14.73
N GLN A 244 5.62 -20.52 -15.50
CA GLN A 244 4.37 -21.21 -15.18
C GLN A 244 4.53 -22.72 -15.22
N GLU A 245 5.22 -23.27 -16.23
CA GLU A 245 5.50 -24.70 -16.34
C GLU A 245 6.33 -25.22 -15.17
N LEU A 246 7.38 -24.49 -14.78
CA LEU A 246 8.19 -24.84 -13.61
C LEU A 246 7.36 -24.82 -12.32
N LYS A 247 6.47 -23.84 -12.14
CA LYS A 247 5.58 -23.81 -10.97
C LYS A 247 4.62 -25.02 -10.94
N ARG A 248 4.03 -25.37 -12.07
CA ARG A 248 3.20 -26.60 -12.19
C ARG A 248 4.00 -27.85 -11.81
N THR A 249 5.24 -27.96 -12.26
CA THR A 249 6.14 -29.09 -11.93
C THR A 249 6.39 -29.22 -10.41
N TYR A 250 6.39 -28.10 -9.69
CA TYR A 250 6.56 -28.08 -8.23
C TYR A 250 5.24 -28.04 -7.44
N TYR A 251 4.08 -28.10 -8.12
CA TYR A 251 2.76 -27.96 -7.52
C TYR A 251 2.63 -26.72 -6.66
N ILE A 252 3.05 -25.58 -7.21
CA ILE A 252 2.99 -24.26 -6.56
C ILE A 252 2.04 -23.38 -7.35
N MET A 253 1.19 -22.63 -6.64
CA MET A 253 0.28 -21.65 -7.19
C MET A 253 0.31 -20.38 -6.36
N ASP A 254 0.42 -19.23 -7.00
CA ASP A 254 0.22 -17.90 -6.41
C ASP A 254 -1.10 -17.26 -6.87
N PHE A 255 -1.38 -16.03 -6.43
CA PHE A 255 -2.60 -15.32 -6.80
C PHE A 255 -2.69 -15.04 -8.31
N ASP A 256 -1.58 -14.74 -8.97
CA ASP A 256 -1.57 -14.51 -10.42
C ASP A 256 -1.82 -15.80 -11.20
N ASP A 257 -1.32 -16.97 -10.72
CA ASP A 257 -1.62 -18.25 -11.33
C ASP A 257 -3.09 -18.61 -11.24
N LEU A 258 -3.69 -18.35 -10.08
CA LEU A 258 -5.10 -18.59 -9.86
C LEU A 258 -5.94 -17.85 -10.88
N MET A 259 -5.65 -16.55 -11.08
CA MET A 259 -6.35 -15.74 -12.08
C MET A 259 -6.05 -16.21 -13.51
N THR A 260 -4.80 -16.53 -13.80
CA THR A 260 -4.38 -17.02 -15.13
C THR A 260 -5.05 -18.35 -15.50
N GLU A 261 -5.13 -19.31 -14.55
CA GLU A 261 -5.80 -20.59 -14.79
C GLU A 261 -7.31 -20.41 -15.04
N VAL A 262 -7.96 -19.50 -14.29
CA VAL A 262 -9.37 -19.17 -14.53
C VAL A 262 -9.54 -18.50 -15.90
N LYS A 263 -8.67 -17.54 -16.26
CA LYS A 263 -8.66 -16.90 -17.58
C LYS A 263 -8.51 -17.92 -18.68
N ASN A 264 -7.54 -18.84 -18.57
CA ASN A 264 -7.27 -19.85 -19.59
C ASN A 264 -8.52 -20.66 -19.91
N VAL A 265 -9.29 -21.09 -18.89
CA VAL A 265 -10.57 -21.77 -19.12
C VAL A 265 -11.60 -20.86 -19.78
N MET A 266 -11.65 -19.57 -19.41
CA MET A 266 -12.64 -18.65 -19.94
C MET A 266 -12.42 -18.29 -21.41
N VAL A 267 -11.16 -18.31 -21.88
CA VAL A 267 -10.80 -17.95 -23.27
C VAL A 267 -10.49 -19.18 -24.13
N SER A 268 -10.37 -20.37 -23.55
CA SER A 268 -10.04 -21.61 -24.26
C SER A 268 -11.16 -22.00 -25.23
N GLU A 269 -10.77 -22.54 -26.37
CA GLU A 269 -11.65 -23.10 -27.40
C GLU A 269 -11.71 -24.63 -27.37
N THR A 270 -11.00 -25.29 -26.45
CA THR A 270 -11.07 -26.75 -26.28
C THR A 270 -12.46 -27.19 -25.83
N GLU A 271 -12.89 -28.40 -26.19
CA GLU A 271 -14.21 -28.91 -25.82
C GLU A 271 -14.34 -29.03 -24.30
N GLU A 272 -13.31 -29.52 -23.60
CA GLU A 272 -13.28 -29.66 -22.15
C GLU A 272 -13.39 -28.31 -21.43
N ASP A 273 -12.60 -27.29 -21.85
CA ASP A 273 -12.66 -26.00 -21.25
C ASP A 273 -13.95 -25.25 -21.58
N SER A 274 -14.52 -25.46 -22.79
CA SER A 274 -15.83 -24.91 -23.17
C SER A 274 -16.95 -25.44 -22.26
N GLU A 275 -16.97 -26.71 -21.92
CA GLU A 275 -17.93 -27.27 -20.96
C GLU A 275 -17.68 -26.74 -19.54
N THR A 276 -16.42 -26.64 -19.12
CA THR A 276 -16.04 -26.05 -17.83
C THR A 276 -16.47 -24.59 -17.74
N LYS A 277 -16.22 -23.79 -18.79
CA LYS A 277 -16.66 -22.40 -18.89
C LYS A 277 -18.18 -22.28 -18.76
N LYS A 278 -18.96 -23.10 -19.50
CA LYS A 278 -20.42 -23.13 -19.38
C LYS A 278 -20.88 -23.52 -17.97
N ALA A 279 -20.18 -24.47 -17.32
CA ALA A 279 -20.47 -24.86 -15.95
C ALA A 279 -20.19 -23.71 -14.97
N TRP A 280 -19.09 -22.99 -15.12
CA TRP A 280 -18.75 -21.83 -14.27
C TRP A 280 -19.69 -20.65 -14.47
N ILE A 281 -20.08 -20.34 -15.71
CA ILE A 281 -21.09 -19.32 -15.99
C ILE A 281 -22.44 -19.71 -15.34
N ARG A 282 -22.84 -20.99 -15.44
CA ARG A 282 -24.03 -21.50 -14.74
C ARG A 282 -23.90 -21.42 -13.22
N TYR A 283 -22.70 -21.70 -12.66
CA TYR A 283 -22.43 -21.57 -11.25
C TYR A 283 -22.66 -20.12 -10.80
N PHE A 284 -22.10 -19.11 -11.49
CA PHE A 284 -22.32 -17.71 -11.18
C PHE A 284 -23.80 -17.33 -11.32
N LYS A 285 -24.46 -17.68 -12.44
CA LYS A 285 -25.88 -17.40 -12.65
C LYS A 285 -26.79 -18.02 -11.59
N ASN A 286 -26.44 -19.19 -11.09
CA ASN A 286 -27.25 -19.89 -10.09
C ASN A 286 -26.96 -19.44 -8.66
N ARG A 287 -25.74 -18.94 -8.41
CA ARG A 287 -25.29 -18.55 -7.07
C ARG A 287 -25.49 -17.10 -6.79
N TYR A 288 -25.16 -16.23 -7.74
CA TYR A 288 -25.16 -14.79 -7.55
C TYR A 288 -26.21 -14.11 -8.43
N GLU A 289 -27.05 -13.33 -7.82
CA GLU A 289 -28.00 -12.45 -8.50
C GLU A 289 -27.51 -11.02 -8.51
N TYR A 290 -26.59 -10.69 -7.62
CA TYR A 290 -26.10 -9.37 -7.37
C TYR A 290 -24.58 -9.38 -7.08
N LEU A 291 -23.84 -8.54 -7.78
CA LEU A 291 -22.42 -8.30 -7.53
C LEU A 291 -22.21 -6.84 -7.15
N MET A 292 -21.59 -6.61 -5.99
CA MET A 292 -21.06 -5.32 -5.58
C MET A 292 -19.53 -5.39 -5.55
N LEU A 293 -18.86 -4.52 -6.28
CA LEU A 293 -17.41 -4.43 -6.31
C LEU A 293 -16.97 -3.05 -5.83
N ASP A 294 -16.33 -3.00 -4.64
CA ASP A 294 -15.73 -1.80 -4.09
C ASP A 294 -14.27 -1.68 -4.50
N GLU A 295 -13.76 -0.46 -4.54
CA GLU A 295 -12.40 -0.11 -4.97
C GLU A 295 -12.05 -0.63 -6.38
N ALA A 296 -13.02 -0.53 -7.32
CA ALA A 296 -12.89 -1.06 -8.68
C ALA A 296 -11.65 -0.54 -9.45
N GLN A 297 -11.14 0.65 -9.10
CA GLN A 297 -9.93 1.21 -9.69
C GLN A 297 -8.64 0.43 -9.37
N ASP A 298 -8.67 -0.48 -8.40
CA ASP A 298 -7.51 -1.29 -8.03
C ASP A 298 -7.45 -2.63 -8.79
N MET A 299 -8.43 -2.86 -9.67
CA MET A 299 -8.50 -4.06 -10.51
C MET A 299 -7.33 -4.11 -11.50
N SER A 300 -6.74 -5.28 -11.72
CA SER A 300 -5.84 -5.52 -12.85
C SER A 300 -6.60 -5.91 -14.11
N GLU A 301 -5.97 -5.76 -15.26
CA GLU A 301 -6.55 -6.18 -16.54
C GLU A 301 -6.92 -7.67 -16.53
N LEU A 302 -6.05 -8.51 -15.96
CA LEU A 302 -6.32 -9.93 -15.80
C LEU A 302 -7.59 -10.20 -14.98
N GLN A 303 -7.78 -9.45 -13.89
CA GLN A 303 -8.99 -9.57 -13.06
C GLN A 303 -10.25 -9.10 -13.81
N TYR A 304 -10.14 -8.04 -14.61
CA TYR A 304 -11.26 -7.57 -15.44
C TYR A 304 -11.67 -8.63 -16.45
N GLU A 305 -10.72 -9.22 -17.19
CA GLU A 305 -11.01 -10.29 -18.15
C GLU A 305 -11.71 -11.49 -17.51
N VAL A 306 -11.27 -11.91 -16.31
CA VAL A 306 -11.89 -13.02 -15.59
C VAL A 306 -13.29 -12.67 -15.08
N LEU A 307 -13.53 -11.41 -14.66
CA LEU A 307 -14.82 -10.94 -14.17
C LEU A 307 -15.81 -10.62 -15.29
N ARG A 308 -15.36 -10.31 -16.49
CA ARG A 308 -16.21 -9.93 -17.62
C ARG A 308 -17.38 -10.89 -17.86
N PRO A 309 -17.21 -12.23 -17.92
CA PRO A 309 -18.33 -13.16 -18.02
C PRO A 309 -19.26 -13.13 -16.80
N VAL A 310 -18.75 -12.78 -15.62
CA VAL A 310 -19.57 -12.61 -14.40
C VAL A 310 -20.42 -11.35 -14.51
N PHE A 311 -19.86 -10.25 -15.01
CA PHE A 311 -20.61 -9.01 -15.28
C PHE A 311 -21.75 -9.25 -16.27
N GLU A 312 -21.51 -10.07 -17.31
CA GLU A 312 -22.55 -10.48 -18.25
C GLU A 312 -23.64 -11.34 -17.59
N ALA A 313 -23.22 -12.25 -16.73
CA ALA A 313 -24.11 -13.24 -16.12
C ALA A 313 -24.99 -12.71 -14.99
N CYS A 314 -24.51 -11.70 -14.25
CA CYS A 314 -25.22 -11.11 -13.10
C CYS A 314 -26.22 -10.04 -13.57
N PRO A 315 -27.52 -10.17 -13.22
CA PRO A 315 -28.52 -9.14 -13.57
C PRO A 315 -28.25 -7.78 -12.94
N ARG A 316 -27.75 -7.76 -11.71
CA ARG A 316 -27.43 -6.56 -10.95
C ARG A 316 -25.93 -6.50 -10.67
N VAL A 317 -25.26 -5.44 -11.16
CA VAL A 317 -23.84 -5.20 -10.91
C VAL A 317 -23.67 -3.76 -10.46
N VAL A 318 -23.01 -3.54 -9.34
CA VAL A 318 -22.66 -2.20 -8.86
C VAL A 318 -21.15 -2.12 -8.69
N LEU A 319 -20.48 -1.32 -9.51
CA LEU A 319 -19.08 -0.97 -9.39
C LEU A 319 -18.95 0.39 -8.70
N VAL A 320 -18.05 0.50 -7.74
CA VAL A 320 -17.67 1.79 -7.18
C VAL A 320 -16.16 1.92 -7.12
N GLY A 321 -15.65 3.06 -7.51
CA GLY A 321 -14.22 3.32 -7.51
C GLY A 321 -13.89 4.79 -7.69
N ASP A 322 -12.60 5.08 -7.52
CA ASP A 322 -12.01 6.39 -7.76
C ASP A 322 -10.71 6.24 -8.56
N PRO A 323 -10.71 6.49 -9.86
CA PRO A 323 -9.52 6.39 -10.69
C PRO A 323 -8.34 7.24 -10.16
N ASP A 324 -8.64 8.37 -9.48
CA ASP A 324 -7.64 9.21 -8.84
C ASP A 324 -7.00 8.55 -7.61
N GLN A 325 -7.56 7.46 -7.09
CA GLN A 325 -7.02 6.65 -6.00
C GLN A 325 -6.43 5.31 -6.46
N SER A 326 -6.25 5.08 -7.76
CA SER A 326 -5.56 3.91 -8.31
C SER A 326 -4.05 4.05 -8.09
N ILE A 327 -3.52 3.34 -7.11
CA ILE A 327 -2.12 3.44 -6.66
C ILE A 327 -1.38 2.08 -6.65
N TYR A 328 -1.97 1.04 -7.22
CA TYR A 328 -1.38 -0.29 -7.29
C TYR A 328 -0.97 -0.68 -8.72
N GLY A 329 -0.53 0.29 -9.55
CA GLY A 329 -0.01 0.06 -10.90
C GLY A 329 1.12 -0.97 -10.92
N PHE A 330 1.99 -0.96 -9.89
CA PHE A 330 3.04 -1.97 -9.71
C PHE A 330 2.51 -3.41 -9.48
N ARG A 331 1.20 -3.59 -9.31
CA ARG A 331 0.49 -4.88 -9.29
C ARG A 331 -0.40 -5.08 -10.51
N GLY A 332 -0.23 -4.26 -11.53
CA GLY A 332 -1.01 -4.32 -12.76
C GLY A 332 -2.38 -3.65 -12.70
N SER A 333 -2.70 -2.87 -11.63
CA SER A 333 -3.96 -2.12 -11.65
C SER A 333 -3.94 -1.03 -12.72
N ASN A 334 -5.09 -0.87 -13.40
CA ASN A 334 -5.22 0.07 -14.48
C ASN A 334 -6.44 0.99 -14.24
N PRO A 335 -6.24 2.31 -14.05
CA PRO A 335 -7.33 3.25 -13.78
C PRO A 335 -8.35 3.36 -14.91
N LYS A 336 -8.01 2.87 -16.14
CA LYS A 336 -8.92 2.89 -17.30
C LYS A 336 -9.99 1.78 -17.26
N LEU A 337 -9.86 0.79 -16.36
CA LEU A 337 -10.78 -0.35 -16.34
C LEU A 337 -12.22 0.04 -16.05
N MET A 338 -12.43 1.08 -15.27
CA MET A 338 -13.77 1.63 -15.06
C MET A 338 -14.34 2.18 -16.38
N SER A 339 -13.57 2.95 -17.14
CA SER A 339 -13.99 3.42 -18.46
C SER A 339 -14.29 2.27 -19.45
N TRP A 340 -13.52 1.17 -19.39
CA TRP A 340 -13.82 -0.01 -20.22
C TRP A 340 -15.13 -0.67 -19.83
N PHE A 341 -15.44 -0.74 -18.54
CA PHE A 341 -16.74 -1.24 -18.09
C PHE A 341 -17.89 -0.33 -18.59
N GLU A 342 -17.69 0.99 -18.54
CA GLU A 342 -18.66 1.96 -19.06
C GLU A 342 -18.89 1.79 -20.59
N GLU A 343 -17.81 1.64 -21.36
CA GLU A 343 -17.87 1.45 -22.81
C GLU A 343 -18.55 0.13 -23.22
N GLU A 344 -18.23 -0.96 -22.49
CA GLU A 344 -18.67 -2.30 -22.84
C GLU A 344 -20.11 -2.59 -22.37
N PHE A 345 -20.41 -2.25 -21.12
CA PHE A 345 -21.68 -2.64 -20.48
C PHE A 345 -22.71 -1.52 -20.44
N LYS A 346 -22.33 -0.28 -20.74
CA LYS A 346 -23.20 0.92 -20.72
C LYS A 346 -24.04 1.01 -19.45
N PRO A 347 -23.41 1.01 -18.27
CA PRO A 347 -24.10 1.09 -16.99
C PRO A 347 -24.76 2.46 -16.82
N GLU A 348 -25.67 2.55 -15.85
CA GLU A 348 -26.06 3.84 -15.29
C GLU A 348 -24.87 4.40 -14.49
N THR A 349 -24.29 5.53 -14.93
CA THR A 349 -23.07 6.10 -14.36
C THR A 349 -23.37 7.34 -13.54
N TYR A 350 -22.88 7.38 -12.29
CA TYR A 350 -23.13 8.49 -11.37
C TYR A 350 -21.84 8.96 -10.67
N PRO A 351 -21.62 10.28 -10.54
CA PRO A 351 -20.56 10.82 -9.73
C PRO A 351 -20.96 10.95 -8.26
N LEU A 352 -20.05 10.62 -7.34
CA LEU A 352 -20.06 11.00 -5.94
C LEU A 352 -18.93 12.01 -5.72
N SER A 353 -19.26 13.30 -5.87
CA SER A 353 -18.28 14.39 -6.00
C SER A 353 -18.01 15.12 -4.68
N VAL A 354 -18.84 14.91 -3.66
CA VAL A 354 -18.74 15.62 -2.38
C VAL A 354 -17.96 14.82 -1.34
N SER A 355 -16.80 15.32 -0.94
CA SER A 355 -16.01 14.75 0.15
C SER A 355 -16.56 15.17 1.51
N TYR A 356 -16.92 14.20 2.34
CA TYR A 356 -17.33 14.40 3.75
C TYR A 356 -16.13 14.30 4.71
N ARG A 357 -14.95 13.91 4.21
CA ARG A 357 -13.71 13.75 4.98
C ARG A 357 -12.90 15.04 5.02
N CYS A 358 -12.41 15.45 3.86
CA CYS A 358 -11.47 16.55 3.73
C CYS A 358 -12.20 17.90 3.70
N PRO A 359 -11.86 18.85 4.61
CA PRO A 359 -12.31 20.24 4.50
C PRO A 359 -11.78 20.93 3.23
N SER A 360 -12.46 21.97 2.79
CA SER A 360 -12.16 22.70 1.54
C SER A 360 -10.72 23.22 1.47
N ASN A 361 -10.20 23.81 2.55
CA ASN A 361 -8.82 24.33 2.58
C ASN A 361 -7.75 23.24 2.41
N ILE A 362 -8.10 21.97 2.64
CA ILE A 362 -7.22 20.82 2.39
C ILE A 362 -7.47 20.27 0.98
N LEU A 363 -8.73 20.05 0.59
CA LEU A 363 -9.08 19.39 -0.66
C LEU A 363 -8.76 20.24 -1.89
N ASP A 364 -9.10 21.53 -1.88
CA ASP A 364 -8.99 22.39 -3.07
C ASP A 364 -7.55 22.54 -3.59
N PRO A 365 -6.51 22.76 -2.73
CA PRO A 365 -5.14 22.75 -3.21
C PRO A 365 -4.70 21.38 -3.77
N ILE A 366 -5.07 20.29 -3.11
CA ILE A 366 -4.72 18.94 -3.55
C ILE A 366 -5.38 18.60 -4.90
N ALA A 367 -6.62 19.06 -5.11
CA ALA A 367 -7.34 18.91 -6.37
C ALA A 367 -6.60 19.56 -7.54
N LYS A 368 -5.95 20.72 -7.36
CA LYS A 368 -5.16 21.38 -8.43
C LYS A 368 -4.01 20.52 -8.94
N SER A 369 -3.43 19.69 -8.09
CA SER A 369 -2.36 18.77 -8.52
C SER A 369 -2.95 17.60 -9.29
N ILE A 370 -3.94 16.89 -8.75
CA ILE A 370 -4.52 15.71 -9.39
C ILE A 370 -5.22 16.05 -10.72
N ASP A 371 -5.74 17.27 -10.86
CA ASP A 371 -6.36 17.78 -12.10
C ASP A 371 -5.42 17.78 -13.32
N LYS A 372 -4.12 17.66 -13.11
CA LYS A 372 -3.11 17.57 -14.17
C LYS A 372 -2.95 16.18 -14.78
N ASN A 373 -3.52 15.15 -14.15
CA ASN A 373 -3.53 13.82 -14.73
C ASN A 373 -4.43 13.76 -15.97
N SER A 374 -3.96 13.08 -17.03
CA SER A 374 -4.68 12.97 -18.31
C SER A 374 -5.84 11.97 -18.24
N HIS A 375 -5.66 10.86 -17.51
CA HIS A 375 -6.62 9.78 -17.42
C HIS A 375 -7.37 9.85 -16.09
N ARG A 376 -8.47 10.59 -16.06
CA ARG A 376 -9.36 10.66 -14.90
C ARG A 376 -10.79 10.94 -15.32
N TYR A 377 -11.74 10.53 -14.50
CA TYR A 377 -13.13 10.93 -14.66
C TYR A 377 -13.27 12.40 -14.23
N LYS A 378 -13.65 13.26 -15.17
CA LYS A 378 -13.75 14.70 -14.93
C LYS A 378 -15.06 15.03 -14.21
N HIS A 379 -14.97 15.19 -12.90
CA HIS A 379 -16.02 15.75 -12.06
C HIS A 379 -15.43 16.81 -11.13
N SER A 380 -16.27 17.73 -10.66
CA SER A 380 -15.81 18.75 -9.72
C SER A 380 -15.67 18.14 -8.32
N LEU A 381 -14.45 18.05 -7.81
CA LEU A 381 -14.20 17.71 -6.41
C LEU A 381 -14.71 18.85 -5.52
N ARG A 382 -15.64 18.53 -4.60
CA ARG A 382 -16.20 19.51 -3.66
C ARG A 382 -16.08 18.98 -2.24
N SER A 383 -15.85 19.86 -1.28
CA SER A 383 -15.88 19.53 0.13
C SER A 383 -17.25 19.86 0.72
N PHE A 384 -17.77 18.97 1.56
CA PHE A 384 -18.93 19.26 2.41
C PHE A 384 -18.56 20.15 3.61
N LYS A 385 -17.30 20.05 4.07
CA LYS A 385 -16.79 20.78 5.23
C LYS A 385 -16.00 22.00 4.77
N GLU A 386 -16.33 23.15 5.31
CA GLU A 386 -15.49 24.35 5.15
C GLU A 386 -14.33 24.36 6.14
N GLY A 387 -13.30 25.13 5.85
CA GLY A 387 -12.15 25.31 6.74
C GLY A 387 -11.11 24.19 6.61
N GLY A 388 -10.58 23.75 7.75
CA GLY A 388 -9.41 22.88 7.81
C GLY A 388 -8.10 23.65 7.67
N GLU A 389 -6.99 23.00 7.99
CA GLU A 389 -5.66 23.59 7.89
C GLU A 389 -4.77 22.78 6.95
N LEU A 390 -4.22 23.44 5.92
CA LEU A 390 -3.18 22.88 5.08
C LEU A 390 -1.96 23.78 5.15
N SER A 391 -0.82 23.20 5.53
CA SER A 391 0.44 23.93 5.68
C SER A 391 1.61 23.13 5.11
N ALA A 392 2.65 23.83 4.66
CA ALA A 392 3.88 23.26 4.17
C ALA A 392 5.10 23.96 4.76
N TYR A 393 6.08 23.17 5.21
CA TYR A 393 7.31 23.69 5.83
C TYR A 393 8.54 23.10 5.16
N LYS A 394 9.58 23.94 4.99
CA LYS A 394 10.85 23.56 4.40
C LYS A 394 11.98 23.50 5.42
N PHE A 395 12.88 22.55 5.22
CA PHE A 395 14.01 22.25 6.10
C PHE A 395 15.31 22.08 5.31
N GLU A 396 16.42 22.49 5.88
CA GLU A 396 17.75 22.24 5.32
C GLU A 396 18.28 20.87 5.73
N ARG A 397 17.99 20.43 6.96
CA ARG A 397 18.44 19.14 7.50
C ARG A 397 17.26 18.21 7.80
N MET A 398 17.47 16.93 7.56
CA MET A 398 16.50 15.87 7.83
C MET A 398 16.15 15.79 9.32
N GLN A 399 17.15 16.04 10.19
CA GLN A 399 16.96 16.04 11.63
C GLN A 399 15.96 17.09 12.08
N ASP A 400 16.11 18.34 11.60
CA ASP A 400 15.20 19.44 11.94
C ASP A 400 13.78 19.13 11.48
N MET A 401 13.63 18.49 10.32
CA MET A 401 12.34 18.02 9.80
C MET A 401 11.73 16.96 10.72
N ALA A 402 12.53 16.00 11.20
CA ALA A 402 12.06 14.94 12.09
C ALA A 402 11.67 15.52 13.46
N GLU A 403 12.44 16.45 14.03
CA GLU A 403 12.07 17.15 15.27
C GLU A 403 10.76 17.93 15.13
N ALA A 404 10.60 18.68 14.05
CA ALA A 404 9.35 19.39 13.76
C ALA A 404 8.16 18.43 13.62
N CYS A 405 8.37 17.24 13.04
CA CYS A 405 7.36 16.21 12.98
C CYS A 405 6.95 15.74 14.39
N LEU A 406 7.90 15.55 15.30
CA LEU A 406 7.62 15.20 16.70
C LEU A 406 6.83 16.31 17.42
N GLU A 407 7.17 17.58 17.22
CA GLU A 407 6.44 18.71 17.77
C GLU A 407 4.98 18.76 17.29
N LEU A 408 4.75 18.49 16.00
CA LEU A 408 3.40 18.39 15.43
C LEU A 408 2.61 17.22 16.01
N ILE A 409 3.24 16.06 16.22
CA ILE A 409 2.63 14.91 16.89
C ILE A 409 2.23 15.29 18.32
N ASP A 410 3.17 15.89 19.07
CA ASP A 410 2.91 16.30 20.46
C ASP A 410 1.75 17.29 20.55
N GLN A 411 1.69 18.29 19.67
CA GLN A 411 0.58 19.24 19.60
C GLN A 411 -0.76 18.55 19.38
N ALA A 412 -0.82 17.64 18.41
CA ALA A 412 -2.05 16.91 18.12
C ALA A 412 -2.49 16.01 19.28
N LEU A 413 -1.53 15.33 19.94
CA LEU A 413 -1.80 14.51 21.12
C LEU A 413 -2.31 15.33 22.32
N LEU A 414 -1.85 16.60 22.48
CA LEU A 414 -2.39 17.54 23.47
C LEU A 414 -3.88 17.80 23.26
N GLU A 415 -4.28 17.93 22.01
CA GLU A 415 -5.65 18.17 21.62
C GLU A 415 -6.44 16.86 21.60
N GLY A 416 -5.79 15.73 21.93
CA GLY A 416 -6.38 14.41 21.94
C GLY A 416 -6.76 13.89 20.55
N LYS A 417 -6.08 14.37 19.50
CA LYS A 417 -6.32 14.02 18.11
C LYS A 417 -5.49 12.82 17.66
N SER A 418 -6.04 12.06 16.76
CA SER A 418 -5.31 11.00 16.04
C SER A 418 -4.37 11.60 15.01
N VAL A 419 -3.17 11.02 14.90
CA VAL A 419 -2.13 11.50 13.97
C VAL A 419 -1.67 10.36 13.08
N VAL A 420 -1.60 10.63 11.78
CA VAL A 420 -0.86 9.78 10.86
C VAL A 420 0.34 10.55 10.31
N VAL A 421 1.49 9.92 10.32
CA VAL A 421 2.69 10.38 9.64
C VAL A 421 2.92 9.46 8.45
N GLN A 422 2.85 10.00 7.25
CA GLN A 422 3.02 9.24 6.01
C GLN A 422 4.32 9.58 5.31
N SER A 423 5.02 8.58 4.78
CA SER A 423 6.14 8.75 3.85
C SER A 423 5.95 7.86 2.63
N ARG A 424 6.41 8.32 1.47
CA ARG A 424 6.35 7.55 0.21
C ARG A 424 7.15 6.25 0.27
N VAL A 425 8.27 6.28 0.96
CA VAL A 425 9.17 5.15 1.14
C VAL A 425 8.91 4.42 2.45
N ASN A 426 9.40 3.19 2.57
CA ASN A 426 9.10 2.30 3.70
C ASN A 426 9.42 2.94 5.05
N PHE A 427 8.41 3.03 5.90
CA PHE A 427 8.39 3.87 7.08
C PHE A 427 8.94 3.24 8.36
N SER A 428 9.23 1.95 8.38
CA SER A 428 9.67 1.25 9.60
C SER A 428 10.83 1.96 10.28
N TYR A 429 11.64 2.64 9.49
CA TYR A 429 12.88 3.28 9.90
C TYR A 429 13.02 4.70 9.34
N SER A 430 11.95 5.45 9.28
CA SER A 430 12.09 6.88 8.99
C SER A 430 12.74 7.60 10.16
N PRO A 431 13.45 8.70 9.93
CA PRO A 431 13.97 9.54 11.00
C PRO A 431 12.90 9.92 12.03
N ALA A 432 11.67 10.20 11.59
CA ALA A 432 10.57 10.56 12.47
C ALA A 432 10.15 9.40 13.39
N SER A 433 10.00 8.16 12.88
CA SER A 433 9.60 7.01 13.70
C SER A 433 10.68 6.62 14.72
N ILE A 434 11.95 6.69 14.33
CA ILE A 434 13.08 6.42 15.21
C ILE A 434 13.17 7.46 16.34
N LEU A 435 13.13 8.75 16.00
CA LEU A 435 13.17 9.81 17.00
C LEU A 435 11.95 9.76 17.93
N TYR A 436 10.77 9.43 17.39
CA TYR A 436 9.58 9.24 18.22
C TYR A 436 9.77 8.10 19.22
N ALA A 437 10.28 6.94 18.77
CA ALA A 437 10.56 5.81 19.63
C ALA A 437 11.56 6.18 20.75
N ILE A 438 12.64 6.89 20.43
CA ILE A 438 13.72 7.22 21.39
C ILE A 438 13.31 8.39 22.31
N LYS A 439 12.86 9.52 21.74
CA LYS A 439 12.63 10.76 22.50
C LYS A 439 11.29 10.79 23.20
N ARG A 440 10.28 10.14 22.66
CA ARG A 440 8.94 10.10 23.25
C ARG A 440 8.64 8.78 23.95
N GLN A 441 9.33 7.71 23.60
CA GLN A 441 9.13 6.35 24.14
C GLN A 441 7.67 5.90 24.08
N GLY A 442 6.84 6.61 23.26
CA GLY A 442 5.44 6.37 23.10
C GLY A 442 5.15 5.12 22.27
N ASP A 443 3.96 4.57 22.43
CA ASP A 443 3.49 3.52 21.56
C ASP A 443 2.93 4.12 20.27
N PHE A 444 3.05 3.39 19.17
CA PHE A 444 2.55 3.78 17.85
C PHE A 444 2.09 2.57 17.06
N ASN A 445 1.25 2.80 16.09
CA ASN A 445 0.87 1.81 15.10
C ASN A 445 1.78 1.95 13.88
N LEU A 446 2.04 0.83 13.21
CA LEU A 446 2.85 0.79 12.01
C LEU A 446 2.09 0.06 10.91
N LEU A 447 1.81 0.76 9.80
CA LEU A 447 1.04 0.23 8.68
C LEU A 447 1.87 0.29 7.40
N GLY A 448 2.08 -0.86 6.79
CA GLY A 448 2.86 -1.03 5.57
C GLY A 448 3.81 -2.22 5.65
N ASP A 449 4.65 -2.39 4.64
CA ASP A 449 5.65 -3.45 4.60
C ASP A 449 6.78 -3.11 5.60
N VAL A 450 6.80 -3.81 6.71
CA VAL A 450 7.75 -3.58 7.79
C VAL A 450 8.91 -4.56 7.65
N ARG A 451 10.06 -4.08 7.23
CA ARG A 451 11.28 -4.87 7.13
C ARG A 451 12.14 -4.65 8.37
N ASP A 452 12.74 -5.72 8.86
CA ASP A 452 13.70 -5.62 9.98
C ASP A 452 14.98 -4.88 9.57
N LEU A 453 15.57 -4.13 10.51
CA LEU A 453 16.87 -3.46 10.31
C LEU A 453 18.01 -4.44 9.93
N ASN A 454 17.82 -5.72 10.20
CA ASN A 454 18.76 -6.78 9.83
C ASN A 454 18.70 -7.21 8.35
N THR A 455 17.95 -6.51 7.48
CA THR A 455 17.95 -6.81 6.04
C THR A 455 19.29 -6.45 5.38
N THR A 456 19.55 -7.03 4.22
CA THR A 456 20.83 -6.86 3.48
C THR A 456 21.25 -5.39 3.28
N ARG A 457 20.30 -4.45 3.20
CA ARG A 457 20.61 -3.02 3.07
C ARG A 457 21.25 -2.45 4.33
N TYR A 458 20.76 -2.85 5.51
CA TYR A 458 21.33 -2.44 6.80
C TYR A 458 22.61 -3.17 7.13
N ARG A 459 22.81 -4.40 6.63
CA ARG A 459 24.06 -5.14 6.80
C ARG A 459 25.26 -4.38 6.27
N LYS A 460 25.12 -3.66 5.15
CA LYS A 460 26.19 -2.83 4.59
C LYS A 460 26.62 -1.71 5.54
N VAL A 461 25.66 -1.05 6.18
CA VAL A 461 25.98 -0.02 7.20
C VAL A 461 26.55 -0.66 8.47
N TRP A 462 26.06 -1.84 8.85
CA TRP A 462 26.60 -2.61 9.96
C TRP A 462 28.06 -3.00 9.76
N ASN A 463 28.42 -3.37 8.55
CA ASN A 463 29.82 -3.67 8.19
C ASN A 463 30.72 -2.44 8.37
N LEU A 464 30.23 -1.22 8.17
CA LEU A 464 30.99 0.01 8.45
C LEU A 464 31.32 0.15 9.94
N ILE A 465 30.40 -0.25 10.83
CA ILE A 465 30.62 -0.24 12.27
C ILE A 465 31.68 -1.27 12.67
N GLU A 466 31.62 -2.47 12.10
CA GLU A 466 32.64 -3.50 12.34
C GLU A 466 34.02 -3.09 11.81
N MET A 467 34.08 -2.37 10.70
CA MET A 467 35.33 -1.76 10.21
C MET A 467 35.88 -0.74 11.22
N VAL A 468 35.04 0.10 11.79
CA VAL A 468 35.44 1.08 12.82
C VAL A 468 35.98 0.38 14.07
N ARG A 469 35.40 -0.76 14.43
CA ARG A 469 35.84 -1.57 15.58
C ARG A 469 37.09 -2.44 15.34
N GLY A 470 37.60 -2.42 14.11
CA GLY A 470 38.77 -3.23 13.75
C GLY A 470 38.53 -4.73 13.62
N ARG A 471 37.25 -5.16 13.61
CA ARG A 471 36.88 -6.57 13.52
C ARG A 471 36.64 -7.07 12.10
N GLY A 472 36.62 -6.18 11.13
CA GLY A 472 36.00 -6.52 9.87
C GLY A 472 36.84 -6.28 8.63
N LEU A 473 37.87 -7.09 8.44
CA LEU A 473 38.29 -7.43 7.07
C LEU A 473 37.40 -8.54 6.46
N VAL A 474 36.41 -9.03 7.20
CA VAL A 474 35.39 -9.96 6.70
C VAL A 474 34.49 -9.20 5.75
N ASP A 475 34.56 -9.50 4.44
CA ASP A 475 33.85 -8.84 3.33
C ASP A 475 34.40 -7.47 2.88
N ILE A 476 35.72 -7.31 2.85
CA ILE A 476 36.37 -6.13 2.22
C ILE A 476 35.77 -5.79 0.84
N LYS A 477 35.40 -6.79 0.03
CA LYS A 477 34.80 -6.60 -1.29
C LYS A 477 33.49 -5.83 -1.23
N ASP A 478 32.61 -6.17 -0.29
CA ASP A 478 31.30 -5.52 -0.15
C ASP A 478 31.42 -4.17 0.54
N ASN A 479 32.37 -4.03 1.48
CA ASN A 479 32.66 -2.77 2.15
C ASN A 479 33.30 -1.75 1.20
N LEU A 480 34.22 -2.20 0.31
CA LEU A 480 34.82 -1.34 -0.71
C LEU A 480 33.76 -0.78 -1.67
N LYS A 481 32.79 -1.57 -2.09
CA LYS A 481 31.69 -1.08 -2.92
C LYS A 481 30.83 -0.02 -2.23
N VAL A 482 30.69 -0.12 -0.91
CA VAL A 482 29.96 0.88 -0.10
C VAL A 482 30.76 2.18 0.04
N LEU A 483 32.06 2.08 0.26
CA LEU A 483 32.95 3.23 0.41
C LEU A 483 33.36 3.88 -0.91
N ALA A 484 33.43 3.09 -1.98
CA ALA A 484 33.79 3.51 -3.32
C ALA A 484 32.74 3.05 -4.33
N PRO A 485 31.56 3.71 -4.39
CA PRO A 485 30.50 3.35 -5.34
C PRO A 485 30.90 3.59 -6.81
N ASP A 486 31.91 4.43 -7.06
CA ASP A 486 32.54 4.65 -8.35
C ASP A 486 33.52 3.53 -8.78
N LEU A 487 33.76 2.52 -7.92
CA LEU A 487 34.57 1.35 -8.22
C LEU A 487 33.81 0.36 -9.12
N LYS A 488 34.43 0.01 -10.25
CA LYS A 488 33.84 -0.97 -11.19
C LYS A 488 33.74 -2.37 -10.53
N PRO A 489 32.65 -3.11 -10.74
CA PRO A 489 32.41 -4.40 -10.07
C PRO A 489 33.52 -5.43 -10.23
N TRP A 490 34.16 -5.51 -11.41
CA TRP A 490 35.25 -6.44 -11.69
C TRP A 490 36.55 -6.07 -11.00
N ASP A 491 36.78 -4.81 -10.69
CA ASP A 491 37.96 -4.34 -9.97
C ASP A 491 37.84 -4.56 -8.46
N ALA A 492 36.65 -4.64 -7.94
CA ALA A 492 36.40 -4.76 -6.49
C ALA A 492 37.03 -6.01 -5.87
N LYS A 493 36.95 -7.17 -6.56
CA LYS A 493 37.57 -8.42 -6.10
C LYS A 493 39.08 -8.33 -6.09
N ARG A 494 39.67 -7.86 -7.20
CA ARG A 494 41.11 -7.71 -7.36
C ARG A 494 41.70 -6.71 -6.38
N LEU A 495 40.96 -5.64 -6.14
CA LEU A 495 41.34 -4.62 -5.16
C LEU A 495 41.24 -5.14 -3.72
N ALA A 496 40.20 -5.89 -3.39
CA ALA A 496 40.07 -6.51 -2.07
C ALA A 496 41.23 -7.50 -1.78
N GLU A 497 41.55 -8.37 -2.75
CA GLU A 497 42.67 -9.31 -2.65
C GLU A 497 44.02 -8.57 -2.46
N ARG A 498 44.22 -7.47 -3.18
CA ARG A 498 45.41 -6.66 -3.08
C ARG A 498 45.53 -5.93 -1.72
N LEU A 499 44.43 -5.38 -1.21
CA LEU A 499 44.39 -4.78 0.12
C LEU A 499 44.68 -5.79 1.22
N MET A 500 44.12 -6.97 1.14
CA MET A 500 44.39 -8.05 2.12
C MET A 500 45.86 -8.44 2.16
N ASN A 501 46.60 -8.33 1.06
CA ASN A 501 48.03 -8.64 1.01
C ASN A 501 48.92 -7.48 1.47
N LEU A 502 48.42 -6.24 1.46
CA LEU A 502 49.19 -5.04 1.82
C LEU A 502 49.02 -4.61 3.28
N ILE A 503 47.93 -5.04 3.90
CA ILE A 503 47.60 -4.62 5.28
C ILE A 503 48.10 -5.71 6.24
N PRO A 504 48.93 -5.37 7.24
CA PRO A 504 49.28 -6.29 8.30
C PRO A 504 48.02 -6.79 9.05
N GLU A 505 48.01 -8.09 9.42
CA GLU A 505 46.84 -8.75 10.03
C GLU A 505 46.29 -8.06 11.31
N ASN A 506 47.07 -7.20 11.93
CA ASN A 506 46.71 -6.52 13.19
C ASN A 506 46.56 -4.98 13.04
N GLU A 507 46.60 -4.43 11.83
CA GLU A 507 46.54 -2.98 11.65
C GLU A 507 45.14 -2.54 11.22
N ASN A 508 44.49 -1.68 11.99
CA ASN A 508 43.26 -1.02 11.59
C ASN A 508 43.59 0.23 10.77
N ILE A 509 43.42 0.16 9.47
CA ILE A 509 43.75 1.22 8.51
C ILE A 509 43.08 2.56 8.89
N LEU A 510 41.90 2.53 9.47
CA LEU A 510 41.14 3.73 9.81
C LEU A 510 41.69 4.45 11.04
N TYR A 511 42.42 3.74 11.92
CA TYR A 511 43.03 4.31 13.14
C TYR A 511 44.54 4.54 13.02
N SER A 512 45.20 3.89 12.08
CA SER A 512 46.67 3.95 11.96
C SER A 512 47.19 5.28 11.46
N GLN A 513 46.29 6.22 11.04
CA GLN A 513 46.65 7.47 10.37
C GLN A 513 47.45 7.29 9.09
N ASN A 514 47.70 6.05 8.70
CA ASN A 514 48.47 5.69 7.52
C ASN A 514 47.53 5.51 6.32
N TYR A 515 46.80 6.57 5.97
CA TYR A 515 45.89 6.55 4.83
C TYR A 515 46.60 6.38 3.49
N GLY A 516 47.92 6.21 3.47
CA GLY A 516 48.72 6.07 2.26
C GLY A 516 48.28 4.93 1.35
N TYR A 517 47.80 3.81 1.94
CA TYR A 517 47.28 2.69 1.15
C TYR A 517 45.96 3.01 0.46
N ILE A 518 45.06 3.69 1.16
CA ILE A 518 43.75 4.10 0.61
C ILE A 518 43.97 5.18 -0.45
N ASP A 519 44.88 6.11 -0.19
CA ASP A 519 45.24 7.19 -1.12
C ASP A 519 45.89 6.64 -2.41
N PHE A 520 46.82 5.71 -2.24
CA PHE A 520 47.46 5.02 -3.38
C PHE A 520 46.42 4.35 -4.28
N ILE A 521 45.47 3.64 -3.67
CA ILE A 521 44.39 2.96 -4.38
C ILE A 521 43.44 3.96 -5.05
N ALA A 522 43.03 4.99 -4.31
CA ALA A 522 42.20 6.03 -4.85
C ALA A 522 42.78 6.71 -6.08
N GLN A 523 44.09 6.96 -6.09
CA GLN A 523 44.82 7.52 -7.23
C GLN A 523 44.99 6.52 -8.38
N GLU A 524 45.37 5.26 -8.08
CA GLU A 524 45.59 4.22 -9.08
C GLU A 524 44.34 3.89 -9.89
N TYR A 525 43.19 3.84 -9.22
CA TYR A 525 41.87 3.52 -9.81
C TYR A 525 41.01 4.75 -10.16
N GLY A 526 41.50 5.97 -9.87
CA GLY A 526 40.75 7.21 -10.12
C GLY A 526 39.47 7.36 -9.32
N LEU A 527 39.43 6.83 -8.09
CA LEU A 527 38.23 6.79 -7.23
C LEU A 527 38.08 8.09 -6.44
N LYS A 528 37.24 8.98 -6.95
CA LYS A 528 36.98 10.28 -6.30
C LYS A 528 36.33 10.12 -4.92
N SER A 529 35.48 9.11 -4.76
CA SER A 529 34.83 8.82 -3.48
C SER A 529 35.85 8.52 -2.39
N LEU A 530 36.82 7.62 -2.64
CA LEU A 530 37.87 7.28 -1.66
C LEU A 530 38.81 8.45 -1.39
N SER A 531 39.20 9.23 -2.41
CA SER A 531 40.01 10.43 -2.20
C SER A 531 39.32 11.43 -1.27
N THR A 532 38.01 11.67 -1.50
CA THR A 532 37.23 12.54 -0.62
C THR A 532 37.13 12.01 0.82
N LEU A 533 37.03 10.69 1.00
CA LEU A 533 37.03 10.07 2.32
C LEU A 533 38.35 10.30 3.03
N VAL A 534 39.48 10.06 2.36
CA VAL A 534 40.83 10.26 2.90
C VAL A 534 41.05 11.71 3.31
N ASP A 535 40.64 12.67 2.48
CA ASP A 535 40.75 14.09 2.81
C ASP A 535 39.95 14.46 4.07
N LYS A 536 38.74 13.92 4.22
CA LYS A 536 37.92 14.10 5.43
C LYS A 536 38.57 13.48 6.66
N LEU A 537 39.10 12.26 6.55
CA LEU A 537 39.80 11.59 7.65
C LEU A 537 41.05 12.36 8.08
N ARG A 538 41.82 12.87 7.13
CA ARG A 538 43.00 13.72 7.40
C ARG A 538 42.64 15.03 8.07
N SER A 539 41.50 15.63 7.70
CA SER A 539 41.05 16.90 8.28
C SER A 539 40.67 16.79 9.76
N LEU A 540 40.40 15.58 10.25
CA LEU A 540 40.12 15.33 11.66
C LEU A 540 41.40 15.37 12.55
N GLY A 541 42.60 15.30 11.93
CA GLY A 541 43.89 15.38 12.62
C GLY A 541 44.13 14.24 13.64
N GLU A 542 45.05 14.47 14.57
CA GLU A 542 45.32 13.52 15.68
C GLU A 542 44.15 13.35 16.67
N GLY A 543 43.05 14.06 16.44
CA GLY A 543 41.89 14.13 17.31
C GLY A 543 40.77 13.11 17.02
N VAL A 544 40.96 12.10 16.16
CA VAL A 544 39.98 10.99 16.02
C VAL A 544 40.09 10.10 17.26
N SER A 545 39.61 10.61 18.38
CA SER A 545 39.67 9.96 19.68
C SER A 545 38.48 9.03 19.97
N SER A 546 37.42 9.02 19.14
CA SER A 546 36.26 8.17 19.41
C SER A 546 35.78 7.41 18.16
N GLU A 547 35.44 6.13 18.37
CA GLU A 547 34.79 5.25 17.36
C GLU A 547 33.56 5.93 16.75
N MET A 548 32.81 6.69 17.54
CA MET A 548 31.60 7.35 17.13
C MET A 548 31.86 8.49 16.13
N THR A 549 32.92 9.25 16.30
CA THR A 549 33.33 10.30 15.34
C THR A 549 33.65 9.68 13.98
N LEU A 550 34.43 8.61 13.98
CA LEU A 550 34.78 7.90 12.74
C LEU A 550 33.54 7.30 12.07
N PHE A 551 32.63 6.70 12.84
CA PHE A 551 31.39 6.16 12.34
C PHE A 551 30.52 7.23 11.68
N LYS A 552 30.38 8.41 12.28
CA LYS A 552 29.65 9.55 11.71
C LYS A 552 30.27 10.03 10.39
N VAL A 553 31.59 10.04 10.29
CA VAL A 553 32.27 10.40 9.04
C VAL A 553 31.98 9.39 7.92
N LEU A 554 32.02 8.09 8.24
CA LEU A 554 31.70 7.03 7.28
C LEU A 554 30.23 7.09 6.84
N LEU A 555 29.31 7.32 7.76
CA LEU A 555 27.89 7.50 7.44
C LEU A 555 27.66 8.69 6.48
N ASN A 556 28.24 9.86 6.77
CA ASN A 556 28.13 11.03 5.93
C ASN A 556 28.76 10.80 4.55
N HIS A 557 29.86 10.05 4.50
CA HIS A 557 30.51 9.70 3.24
C HIS A 557 29.60 8.82 2.37
N VAL A 558 29.04 7.75 2.96
CA VAL A 558 28.11 6.83 2.26
C VAL A 558 26.82 7.53 1.85
N GLN A 559 26.34 8.47 2.66
CA GLN A 559 25.17 9.27 2.32
C GLN A 559 25.39 10.16 1.10
N TYR A 560 26.59 10.71 0.97
CA TYR A 560 26.94 11.61 -0.15
C TYR A 560 27.25 10.85 -1.46
N TRP A 561 28.00 9.75 -1.38
CA TRP A 561 28.51 8.99 -2.53
C TRP A 561 27.70 7.73 -2.84
N GLY A 562 26.87 7.26 -1.92
CA GLY A 562 26.13 6.02 -2.08
C GLY A 562 25.00 6.11 -3.11
N GLU A 563 24.52 4.95 -3.53
CA GLU A 563 23.32 4.86 -4.37
C GLU A 563 22.12 5.51 -3.65
N PRO A 564 21.20 6.18 -4.36
CA PRO A 564 20.02 6.84 -3.77
C PRO A 564 19.21 5.92 -2.83
N ALA A 565 19.08 4.64 -3.17
CA ALA A 565 18.40 3.64 -2.33
C ALA A 565 19.10 3.35 -1.00
N ASN A 566 20.41 3.60 -0.91
CA ASN A 566 21.19 3.45 0.33
C ASN A 566 21.19 4.77 1.14
N ALA A 567 21.09 5.91 0.49
CA ALA A 567 21.13 7.22 1.13
C ALA A 567 20.01 7.41 2.16
N GLU A 568 18.84 6.84 1.91
CA GLU A 568 17.70 6.86 2.83
C GLU A 568 17.99 6.08 4.12
N VAL A 569 18.48 4.84 3.98
CA VAL A 569 18.85 3.98 5.11
C VAL A 569 19.95 4.62 5.94
N VAL A 570 20.95 5.17 5.26
CA VAL A 570 22.08 5.86 5.91
C VAL A 570 21.63 7.13 6.62
N GLY A 571 20.73 7.92 6.01
CA GLY A 571 20.13 9.09 6.64
C GLY A 571 19.39 8.76 7.93
N THR A 572 18.66 7.67 7.94
CA THR A 572 17.97 7.13 9.12
C THR A 572 18.93 6.75 10.23
N ILE A 573 20.01 6.04 9.88
CA ILE A 573 21.03 5.61 10.86
C ILE A 573 21.86 6.82 11.34
N ALA A 574 22.16 7.77 10.48
CA ALA A 574 22.84 9.01 10.85
C ALA A 574 22.03 9.80 11.89
N THR A 575 20.70 9.86 11.73
CA THR A 575 19.80 10.50 12.71
C THR A 575 19.94 9.84 14.09
N LEU A 576 19.95 8.50 14.15
CA LEU A 576 20.16 7.79 15.40
C LEU A 576 21.57 8.03 15.96
N ALA A 577 22.59 8.04 15.10
CA ALA A 577 23.97 8.25 15.50
C ALA A 577 24.21 9.66 16.07
N GLU A 578 23.42 10.66 15.70
CA GLU A 578 23.49 12.01 16.28
C GLU A 578 22.96 12.07 17.71
N GLU A 579 22.04 11.19 18.08
CA GLU A 579 21.39 11.17 19.41
C GLU A 579 22.23 10.44 20.49
N VAL A 580 23.32 9.78 20.11
CA VAL A 580 24.10 8.95 21.00
C VAL A 580 25.59 9.32 21.01
N SER A 581 26.26 9.08 22.13
CA SER A 581 27.65 9.47 22.32
C SER A 581 28.64 8.33 22.05
N THR A 582 28.23 7.09 22.19
CA THR A 582 29.07 5.91 21.99
C THR A 582 28.43 4.92 21.01
N VAL A 583 29.26 4.09 20.39
CA VAL A 583 28.79 3.00 19.52
C VAL A 583 27.99 1.96 20.33
N SER A 584 28.30 1.77 21.62
CA SER A 584 27.51 0.89 22.49
C SER A 584 26.10 1.42 22.71
N ASP A 585 25.95 2.73 22.98
CA ASP A 585 24.62 3.36 23.13
C ASP A 585 23.84 3.31 21.83
N PHE A 586 24.55 3.41 20.70
CA PHE A 586 23.94 3.25 19.38
C PHE A 586 23.29 1.87 19.24
N PHE A 587 23.99 0.79 19.58
CA PHE A 587 23.44 -0.57 19.53
C PHE A 587 22.24 -0.76 20.47
N MET A 588 22.36 -0.29 21.72
CA MET A 588 21.23 -0.37 22.66
C MET A 588 20.01 0.40 22.15
N SER A 589 20.21 1.57 21.54
CA SER A 589 19.13 2.36 20.95
C SER A 589 18.50 1.67 19.73
N MET A 590 19.31 1.00 18.91
CA MET A 590 18.82 0.21 17.78
C MET A 590 17.97 -0.97 18.24
N ASP A 591 18.41 -1.72 19.25
CA ASP A 591 17.64 -2.83 19.82
C ASP A 591 16.33 -2.33 20.44
N PHE A 592 16.37 -1.19 21.13
CA PHE A 592 15.17 -0.56 21.67
C PHE A 592 14.18 -0.17 20.57
N VAL A 593 14.65 0.47 19.48
CA VAL A 593 13.81 0.83 18.33
C VAL A 593 13.22 -0.41 17.66
N ASN A 594 14.03 -1.46 17.45
CA ASN A 594 13.57 -2.73 16.89
C ASN A 594 12.43 -3.35 17.71
N ASN A 595 12.59 -3.35 19.04
CA ASN A 595 11.56 -3.87 19.96
C ASN A 595 10.26 -3.06 19.90
N LYS A 596 10.36 -1.72 19.83
CA LYS A 596 9.17 -0.85 19.65
C LYS A 596 8.47 -1.10 18.32
N ILE A 597 9.22 -1.24 17.24
CA ILE A 597 8.70 -1.56 15.90
C ILE A 597 8.03 -2.94 15.89
N ALA A 598 8.65 -3.95 16.51
CA ALA A 598 8.05 -5.27 16.65
C ALA A 598 6.75 -5.26 17.46
N GLY A 599 6.68 -4.40 18.49
CA GLY A 599 5.44 -4.14 19.24
C GLY A 599 4.35 -3.48 18.39
N ALA A 600 4.72 -2.45 17.61
CA ALA A 600 3.81 -1.71 16.75
C ALA A 600 3.17 -2.57 15.63
N LYS A 601 3.88 -3.60 15.15
CA LYS A 601 3.38 -4.57 14.15
C LYS A 601 2.20 -5.41 14.63
N ARG A 602 2.11 -5.66 15.95
CA ARG A 602 1.07 -6.53 16.53
C ARG A 602 -0.31 -5.87 16.63
N GLY A 603 -0.42 -4.63 16.19
CA GLY A 603 -1.62 -3.80 16.31
C GLY A 603 -1.74 -3.18 17.69
N GLY A 604 -1.92 -1.87 17.74
CA GLY A 604 -2.06 -1.10 18.97
C GLY A 604 -3.23 -0.13 18.86
N THR A 605 -3.74 0.32 20.01
CA THR A 605 -4.75 1.36 20.12
C THR A 605 -4.15 2.78 20.21
N SER A 606 -2.93 2.97 19.68
CA SER A 606 -2.26 4.26 19.72
C SER A 606 -2.92 5.29 18.79
N LEU A 607 -2.98 6.53 19.26
CA LEU A 607 -3.41 7.66 18.43
C LEU A 607 -2.39 8.05 17.36
N VAL A 608 -1.14 7.57 17.48
CA VAL A 608 -0.07 7.85 16.52
C VAL A 608 0.13 6.65 15.61
N THR A 609 0.08 6.91 14.31
CA THR A 609 0.30 5.90 13.27
C THR A 609 1.39 6.39 12.32
N PHE A 610 2.38 5.55 12.07
CA PHE A 610 3.32 5.73 10.96
C PHE A 610 2.93 4.78 9.84
N ALA A 611 2.90 5.29 8.61
CA ALA A 611 2.43 4.52 7.47
C ALA A 611 3.04 4.94 6.13
N THR A 612 2.97 4.06 5.14
CA THR A 612 3.06 4.48 3.74
C THR A 612 1.65 4.87 3.23
N PRO A 613 1.52 5.65 2.16
CA PRO A 613 0.23 5.90 1.52
C PRO A 613 -0.55 4.62 1.19
N PHE A 614 0.16 3.56 0.80
CA PHE A 614 -0.42 2.23 0.53
C PHE A 614 -1.00 1.57 1.77
N GLY A 615 -0.28 1.63 2.89
CA GLY A 615 -0.71 1.03 4.16
C GLY A 615 -1.83 1.81 4.85
N PHE A 616 -1.98 3.10 4.52
CA PHE A 616 -3.02 3.96 5.11
C PHE A 616 -4.19 4.23 4.18
N LYS A 617 -4.18 3.70 2.94
CA LYS A 617 -5.32 3.77 2.02
C LYS A 617 -6.58 3.19 2.69
N GLY A 618 -7.71 3.85 2.50
CA GLY A 618 -8.98 3.50 3.16
C GLY A 618 -9.16 4.12 4.56
N ARG A 619 -8.09 4.51 5.25
CA ARG A 619 -8.12 5.07 6.61
C ARG A 619 -8.08 6.60 6.63
N GLU A 620 -8.24 7.19 7.83
CA GLU A 620 -8.22 8.64 8.05
C GLU A 620 -7.71 8.96 9.46
N ALA A 621 -7.22 10.20 9.66
CA ALA A 621 -6.79 10.72 10.95
C ALA A 621 -7.19 12.19 11.09
N ASP A 622 -7.23 12.73 12.30
CA ASP A 622 -7.53 14.14 12.53
C ASP A 622 -6.40 15.02 11.97
N VAL A 623 -5.15 14.61 12.22
CA VAL A 623 -3.93 15.27 11.73
C VAL A 623 -3.16 14.32 10.82
N ASN A 624 -2.83 14.79 9.63
CA ASN A 624 -2.08 14.07 8.62
C ASN A 624 -0.77 14.80 8.32
N ILE A 625 0.36 14.14 8.49
CA ILE A 625 1.69 14.70 8.25
C ILE A 625 2.34 13.92 7.10
N ILE A 626 2.67 14.61 6.01
CA ILE A 626 3.44 14.05 4.91
C ILE A 626 4.91 14.36 5.15
N PHE A 627 5.66 13.34 5.52
CA PHE A 627 7.06 13.43 5.88
C PHE A 627 7.97 13.26 4.67
N ASP A 628 8.89 14.19 4.46
CA ASP A 628 9.83 14.23 3.35
C ASP A 628 9.15 14.23 1.97
N ASP A 629 8.24 15.18 1.79
CA ASP A 629 7.61 15.46 0.49
C ASP A 629 8.58 16.23 -0.42
N SER A 630 9.60 15.52 -0.87
CA SER A 630 10.73 16.08 -1.62
C SER A 630 10.95 15.34 -2.92
N ASP A 631 11.39 16.06 -3.95
CA ASP A 631 11.73 15.47 -5.26
C ASP A 631 12.79 14.37 -5.12
N GLY A 632 12.54 13.22 -5.72
CA GLY A 632 13.31 11.99 -5.57
C GLY A 632 12.85 11.09 -4.42
N VAL A 633 12.00 11.60 -3.50
CA VAL A 633 11.30 10.82 -2.48
C VAL A 633 9.80 10.77 -2.81
N PHE A 634 9.21 11.91 -3.15
CA PHE A 634 7.85 12.07 -3.60
C PHE A 634 7.75 13.12 -4.72
N PRO A 635 7.78 12.73 -6.00
CA PRO A 635 7.72 11.38 -6.58
C PRO A 635 8.99 10.54 -6.34
N TYR A 636 8.82 9.22 -6.24
CA TYR A 636 9.93 8.29 -5.97
C TYR A 636 10.72 7.94 -7.25
N THR A 637 10.03 7.73 -8.36
CA THR A 637 10.62 7.43 -9.67
C THR A 637 9.99 8.28 -10.75
N LEU A 638 10.79 8.71 -11.71
CA LEU A 638 10.38 9.56 -12.84
C LEU A 638 10.75 8.93 -14.18
N SER A 639 10.61 7.61 -14.31
CA SER A 639 11.06 6.92 -15.52
C SER A 639 10.13 7.10 -16.72
N THR A 640 8.83 7.30 -16.49
CA THR A 640 7.83 7.50 -17.54
C THR A 640 6.73 8.48 -17.12
N ASP A 641 5.99 9.06 -18.09
CA ASP A 641 4.85 9.94 -17.81
C ASP A 641 3.72 9.22 -17.03
N MET A 642 3.50 7.94 -17.31
CA MET A 642 2.54 7.12 -16.55
C MET A 642 2.92 6.99 -15.09
N SER A 643 4.19 6.75 -14.82
CA SER A 643 4.74 6.68 -13.48
C SER A 643 4.57 7.98 -12.71
N PHE A 644 4.77 9.12 -13.37
CA PHE A 644 4.56 10.43 -12.76
C PHE A 644 3.09 10.68 -12.41
N GLU A 645 2.15 10.27 -13.26
CA GLU A 645 0.72 10.34 -12.95
C GLU A 645 0.32 9.40 -11.79
N GLU A 646 0.92 8.22 -11.70
CA GLU A 646 0.70 7.32 -10.58
C GLU A 646 1.25 7.91 -9.29
N GLU A 647 2.44 8.47 -9.29
CA GLU A 647 3.01 9.17 -8.13
C GLU A 647 2.13 10.34 -7.68
N ARG A 648 1.52 11.07 -8.63
CA ARG A 648 0.54 12.13 -8.30
C ARG A 648 -0.73 11.56 -7.67
N ARG A 649 -1.21 10.38 -8.11
CA ARG A 649 -2.32 9.69 -7.43
C ARG A 649 -1.94 9.23 -6.02
N ILE A 650 -0.72 8.72 -5.83
CA ILE A 650 -0.23 8.35 -4.49
C ILE A 650 -0.17 9.59 -3.59
N HIS A 651 0.30 10.72 -4.11
CA HIS A 651 0.34 11.99 -3.38
C HIS A 651 -1.07 12.51 -3.03
N PHE A 652 -2.02 12.41 -3.98
CA PHE A 652 -3.43 12.70 -3.76
C PHE A 652 -4.04 11.84 -2.65
N VAL A 653 -3.80 10.53 -2.70
CA VAL A 653 -4.25 9.59 -1.66
C VAL A 653 -3.65 9.97 -0.31
N ALA A 654 -2.34 10.24 -0.24
CA ALA A 654 -1.68 10.63 0.99
C ALA A 654 -2.25 11.92 1.57
N GLY A 655 -2.38 12.97 0.75
CA GLY A 655 -2.83 14.29 1.18
C GLY A 655 -4.28 14.32 1.69
N THR A 656 -5.15 13.45 1.15
CA THR A 656 -6.59 13.40 1.45
C THR A 656 -6.94 12.54 2.67
N ARG A 657 -5.98 12.23 3.56
CA ARG A 657 -6.24 11.43 4.78
C ARG A 657 -6.60 12.27 6.00
N GLY A 658 -6.32 13.59 5.99
CA GLY A 658 -6.60 14.50 7.11
C GLY A 658 -8.06 14.91 7.18
N ARG A 659 -8.65 14.82 8.39
CA ARG A 659 -10.00 15.30 8.68
C ARG A 659 -10.04 16.77 9.09
N GLU A 660 -8.95 17.27 9.69
CA GLU A 660 -8.86 18.64 10.21
C GLU A 660 -7.61 19.37 9.74
N LYS A 661 -6.48 18.64 9.66
CA LYS A 661 -5.19 19.24 9.33
C LYS A 661 -4.34 18.32 8.45
N THR A 662 -3.71 18.89 7.42
CA THR A 662 -2.67 18.22 6.62
C THR A 662 -1.43 19.09 6.57
N VAL A 663 -0.27 18.53 6.90
CA VAL A 663 1.02 19.23 6.96
C VAL A 663 2.01 18.52 6.04
N TYR A 664 2.66 19.28 5.16
CA TYR A 664 3.73 18.79 4.30
C TYR A 664 5.08 19.26 4.82
N LEU A 665 6.02 18.33 5.00
CA LEU A 665 7.40 18.60 5.39
C LEU A 665 8.31 18.29 4.21
N THR A 666 9.09 19.25 3.73
CA THR A 666 9.91 19.13 2.52
C THR A 666 11.33 19.64 2.71
N ARG A 667 12.27 19.19 1.90
CA ARG A 667 13.64 19.71 1.87
C ARG A 667 13.70 21.00 1.07
N SER A 668 14.43 22.01 1.57
CA SER A 668 14.60 23.31 0.90
C SER A 668 15.21 23.18 -0.49
N SER A 669 16.16 22.25 -0.67
CA SER A 669 16.90 22.05 -1.91
C SER A 669 16.17 21.20 -2.96
N LYS A 670 15.16 20.41 -2.55
CA LYS A 670 14.49 19.41 -3.41
C LYS A 670 12.98 19.34 -3.14
N MET A 671 12.29 20.48 -3.26
CA MET A 671 10.84 20.50 -3.05
C MET A 671 10.09 19.66 -4.08
N SER A 672 9.10 18.91 -3.63
CA SER A 672 8.20 18.13 -4.48
C SER A 672 7.55 18.97 -5.57
N PRO A 673 7.49 18.50 -6.83
CA PRO A 673 6.73 19.16 -7.88
C PRO A 673 5.24 19.25 -7.55
N PHE A 674 4.70 18.31 -6.80
CA PHE A 674 3.28 18.28 -6.43
C PHE A 674 2.91 19.45 -5.49
N LEU A 675 3.78 19.82 -4.53
CA LEU A 675 3.59 21.02 -3.72
C LEU A 675 3.52 22.30 -4.57
N LYS A 676 4.33 22.39 -5.61
CA LYS A 676 4.28 23.52 -6.55
C LYS A 676 2.96 23.53 -7.34
N GLU A 677 2.48 22.38 -7.75
CA GLU A 677 1.20 22.22 -8.46
C GLU A 677 0.01 22.64 -7.58
N MET A 678 0.05 22.31 -6.31
CA MET A 678 -0.96 22.69 -5.30
C MET A 678 -0.97 24.18 -4.98
N GLN A 679 0.10 24.91 -5.31
CA GLN A 679 0.24 26.35 -5.03
C GLN A 679 0.16 26.68 -3.52
N VAL A 680 0.63 25.79 -2.65
CA VAL A 680 0.64 26.00 -1.21
C VAL A 680 1.83 26.87 -0.82
N PRO A 681 1.64 27.92 0.02
CA PRO A 681 2.75 28.70 0.55
C PRO A 681 3.66 27.85 1.43
N ILE A 682 4.96 27.82 1.11
CA ILE A 682 5.95 27.04 1.85
C ILE A 682 6.70 27.96 2.81
N LYS A 683 6.61 27.68 4.11
CA LYS A 683 7.16 28.50 5.19
C LYS A 683 8.42 27.87 5.78
N GLY A 684 9.26 28.67 6.45
CA GLY A 684 10.26 28.17 7.38
C GLY A 684 9.57 27.66 8.66
N TRP A 685 10.13 26.63 9.28
CA TRP A 685 9.63 26.14 10.56
C TRP A 685 10.08 27.05 11.70
N THR A 686 9.18 27.35 12.62
CA THR A 686 9.49 27.99 13.89
C THR A 686 9.12 26.99 14.99
N PRO A 687 10.11 26.56 15.80
CA PRO A 687 9.86 25.62 16.90
C PRO A 687 8.79 26.15 17.87
N LEU A 688 8.00 25.25 18.41
CA LEU A 688 7.01 25.57 19.44
C LEU A 688 7.71 25.92 20.76
N ASP A 689 7.23 26.94 21.48
CA ASP A 689 7.81 27.33 22.76
C ASP A 689 7.77 26.17 23.78
N GLY A 690 8.94 25.84 24.35
CA GLY A 690 9.15 24.67 25.23
C GLY A 690 8.27 24.59 26.50
N LEU A 691 7.57 25.68 26.87
CA LEU A 691 6.61 25.73 27.97
C LEU A 691 5.31 24.94 27.66
N ALA A 692 4.95 24.81 26.39
CA ALA A 692 3.81 23.99 25.95
C ALA A 692 4.09 22.48 26.14
N LEU A 693 5.33 22.05 25.90
CA LEU A 693 5.73 20.63 25.95
C LEU A 693 5.73 20.01 27.35
N ASN A 694 6.02 20.78 28.41
CA ASN A 694 6.02 20.28 29.79
C ASN A 694 4.61 20.12 30.39
N SER A 695 3.63 20.90 29.94
CA SER A 695 2.22 20.72 30.30
C SER A 695 1.58 19.48 29.63
N VAL A 696 2.21 18.97 28.56
CA VAL A 696 1.82 17.79 27.79
C VAL A 696 1.92 16.51 28.59
N LYS A 697 3.01 16.33 29.36
CA LYS A 697 3.25 15.11 30.15
C LYS A 697 2.16 14.84 31.20
N LEU A 698 1.65 15.87 31.82
CA LEU A 698 0.66 15.74 32.92
C LEU A 698 -0.78 15.53 32.41
N LYS A 699 -1.16 16.11 31.26
CA LYS A 699 -2.48 15.89 30.67
C LYS A 699 -2.61 14.57 29.90
N LYS A 700 -1.49 14.02 29.43
CA LYS A 700 -1.44 12.78 28.65
C LYS A 700 -1.96 11.55 29.41
N GLU A 701 -1.69 11.43 30.70
CA GLU A 701 -2.08 10.27 31.50
C GLU A 701 -3.61 10.21 31.77
N VAL A 702 -4.24 11.37 31.93
CA VAL A 702 -5.68 11.46 32.26
C VAL A 702 -6.54 11.28 31.00
N SER A 703 -6.22 11.98 29.91
CA SER A 703 -7.01 11.89 28.67
C SER A 703 -6.89 10.56 27.93
N LEU A 704 -5.73 9.91 27.99
CA LEU A 704 -5.54 8.57 27.39
C LEU A 704 -6.34 7.50 28.14
N LYS A 705 -6.37 7.59 29.47
CA LYS A 705 -7.10 6.68 30.36
C LYS A 705 -8.62 6.77 30.13
N GLU A 706 -9.16 7.98 30.05
CA GLU A 706 -10.58 8.21 29.79
C GLU A 706 -11.03 7.72 28.40
N ARG A 707 -10.16 7.84 27.38
CA ARG A 707 -10.47 7.37 26.03
C ARG A 707 -10.30 5.86 25.88
N MET A 708 -9.29 5.26 26.51
CA MET A 708 -9.15 3.80 26.54
C MET A 708 -10.32 3.16 27.28
N GLU A 709 -10.87 3.81 28.30
CA GLU A 709 -12.08 3.35 28.99
C GLU A 709 -13.32 3.49 28.10
N LYS A 710 -13.42 4.58 27.32
CA LYS A 710 -14.49 4.78 26.34
C LYS A 710 -14.41 3.82 25.16
N GLN A 711 -13.21 3.59 24.64
CA GLN A 711 -12.96 2.61 23.56
C GLN A 711 -13.24 1.18 24.05
N LYS A 712 -12.79 0.83 25.26
CA LYS A 712 -13.10 -0.46 25.88
C LYS A 712 -14.60 -0.64 26.14
N ALA A 713 -15.32 0.43 26.45
CA ALA A 713 -16.76 0.39 26.60
C ALA A 713 -17.48 0.24 25.25
N GLU A 714 -16.96 0.85 24.19
CA GLU A 714 -17.45 0.71 22.82
C GLU A 714 -17.12 -0.69 22.26
N ASP A 715 -15.91 -1.20 22.51
CA ASP A 715 -15.48 -2.56 22.13
C ASP A 715 -16.22 -3.64 22.94
N ALA A 716 -16.54 -3.39 24.21
CA ALA A 716 -17.35 -4.30 25.04
C ALA A 716 -18.83 -4.34 24.62
N LEU A 717 -19.35 -3.25 24.06
CA LEU A 717 -20.67 -3.21 23.41
C LEU A 717 -20.66 -3.89 22.04
N GLY A 718 -19.48 -3.94 21.37
CA GLY A 718 -19.24 -4.68 20.13
C GLY A 718 -18.95 -6.18 20.36
N ALA A 719 -18.28 -6.53 21.46
CA ALA A 719 -17.87 -7.90 21.80
C ALA A 719 -19.01 -8.78 22.37
N ALA A 720 -20.20 -8.24 22.59
CA ALA A 720 -21.36 -9.04 22.89
C ALA A 720 -21.92 -9.84 21.68
N SER A 721 -21.21 -9.80 20.54
CA SER A 721 -21.52 -10.55 19.31
C SER A 721 -20.40 -11.50 18.83
N ASP A 722 -19.39 -11.80 19.67
CA ASP A 722 -18.38 -12.78 19.30
C ASP A 722 -18.90 -14.20 19.46
N PHE A 723 -19.44 -14.74 18.34
CA PHE A 723 -19.38 -16.17 18.09
C PHE A 723 -18.13 -16.46 17.25
N SER A 724 -17.24 -17.22 17.89
CA SER A 724 -16.04 -17.81 17.29
C SER A 724 -16.35 -18.54 15.99
N PHE A 725 -15.65 -18.15 14.94
CA PHE A 725 -15.32 -19.06 13.83
C PHE A 725 -13.79 -19.17 13.74
N ASP A 726 -13.23 -20.03 14.60
CA ASP A 726 -12.04 -20.78 14.23
C ASP A 726 -12.47 -21.75 13.14
N LEU A 727 -11.87 -21.62 11.98
CA LEU A 727 -11.57 -22.63 10.95
C LEU A 727 -11.46 -21.98 9.57
N TRP A 728 -10.27 -22.01 9.06
CA TRP A 728 -9.71 -21.87 7.71
C TRP A 728 -8.93 -20.59 7.43
#